data_b95f6a2f057095435b8dbf2492793730
#
_entry.id   b95f6a2f057095435b8dbf2492793730
#
_cell.length_a   1.000
_cell.length_b   1.000
_cell.length_c   1.000
_cell.angle_alpha   90.00
_cell.angle_beta   90.00
_cell.angle_gamma   90.00
#
_symmetry.space_group_name_H-M   'P 1'
#
loop_
_entity.id
_entity.type
_entity.pdbx_description
1 polymer ?
#
loop_
_entity_poly.entity_id
_entity_poly.type
_entity_poly.pdbx_seq_one_letter_code
_entity_poly.pdbx_strand_id
1 'polypeptide(L)'
;MYSQCHTPRRGPRPPVGGACHNGPVTQGPDLASGGPSITARRVAAYRLGFTRVPAPYGDAAADETLAADVAAGQEPAAGRMRDYLQARTRFFDRVVVGAIGRGVRQIVVGAAGYDGRALRYARPGVRWFEVDHPATQRDKRDRLARLGLDVGQVQLVEADFTRDPIAERLTAAGLNPGQLSLFLLEGVAVYLEPAVLERVLTEFRQVARADSRLAISVSVSGTQSEARSRFQATVAALGEPARSTLEAGQATEVLARTGWQVIAGDDADDPEAAARRERLRSGGLLTATAAPTAPQTKKPQKPQQAEQPQGPLALSALLSQALVAFTIELDNEAEHRLPHRTTNQAGAGLADGTWLTSVAMFENCLRFVTDQPITVGELQTLARTGTNLDGMRRWGYITIDGTAKKIHHGRPGPGAVLRATARGLQARQIWLPLPAVIEQRWIERFGAGPIGQLRQALVAVAGQLDPGLPDTLPILGPVLFSRGPDPALPLRPEPPDVATLPLSALLSRVLLAFALDYEASSEVSLAVGANLLRVLGEDGTRLRDLPVMTGISKEAVAWAMGVLIRIRLAVQEPDPAASRGQVARLTPRGALARGLYLEFLGAVEDRWGDRFGRDAIGALRRPLEALAVGAGGQPPPLFQGLEPYPDNWRASVRPPRTLPYYPMVLHRGGYPDGS
;
A
#
# COMPACT_ATOMS: atom_id res chain seq x y z
N MET A 1 63.41 -13.60 1.42
CA MET A 1 64.28 -12.58 2.03
C MET A 1 63.37 -11.67 2.82
N TYR A 2 63.26 -11.95 4.04
CA TYR A 2 63.60 -11.33 5.33
C TYR A 2 63.58 -9.79 5.28
N SER A 3 62.75 -9.12 6.02
CA SER A 3 63.18 -8.31 7.16
C SER A 3 61.97 -7.95 8.06
N GLN A 4 62.10 -8.33 9.33
CA GLN A 4 61.29 -7.92 10.48
C GLN A 4 61.71 -6.50 10.89
N CYS A 5 60.80 -5.72 11.45
CA CYS A 5 61.14 -4.65 12.36
C CYS A 5 60.17 -4.59 13.55
N HIS A 6 60.76 -4.49 14.70
CA HIS A 6 60.26 -4.60 16.05
C HIS A 6 59.37 -3.44 16.51
N THR A 7 58.41 -3.79 17.38
CA THR A 7 57.72 -2.88 18.32
C THR A 7 58.57 -2.60 19.55
N PRO A 8 58.45 -1.43 20.21
CA PRO A 8 58.82 -1.29 21.63
C PRO A 8 57.55 -1.15 22.51
N ARG A 9 57.57 -1.98 23.57
CA ARG A 9 56.66 -1.92 24.71
C ARG A 9 56.92 -0.61 25.50
N ARG A 10 55.82 0.08 25.93
CA ARG A 10 55.87 1.08 27.01
C ARG A 10 55.15 0.54 28.24
N GLY A 11 55.82 0.67 29.37
CA GLY A 11 55.37 0.25 30.68
C GLY A 11 54.34 1.19 31.36
N PRO A 12 53.84 0.85 32.55
CA PRO A 12 52.70 1.48 33.19
C PRO A 12 53.04 2.82 33.87
N ARG A 13 52.10 3.80 33.77
CA ARG A 13 52.14 5.05 34.53
C ARG A 13 51.26 4.94 35.79
N PRO A 14 51.60 5.62 36.90
CA PRO A 14 50.91 5.52 38.18
C PRO A 14 49.62 6.40 38.20
N PRO A 15 48.72 6.17 39.19
CA PRO A 15 47.44 6.87 39.28
C PRO A 15 47.63 8.27 39.88
N VAL A 16 47.00 9.27 39.21
CA VAL A 16 46.83 10.62 39.76
C VAL A 16 45.44 10.66 40.37
N GLY A 17 45.38 10.79 41.70
CA GLY A 17 44.18 11.07 42.44
C GLY A 17 43.78 12.54 42.25
N GLY A 18 42.55 12.76 41.79
CA GLY A 18 41.87 14.03 41.77
C GLY A 18 40.46 13.88 42.34
N ALA A 19 40.28 14.30 43.56
CA ALA A 19 38.98 14.37 44.22
C ALA A 19 38.10 15.41 43.54
N CYS A 20 37.05 14.95 42.80
CA CYS A 20 35.97 15.81 42.38
C CYS A 20 34.90 15.84 43.47
N HIS A 21 34.64 16.99 44.01
CA HIS A 21 33.54 17.30 44.94
C HIS A 21 32.19 16.88 44.29
N ASN A 22 31.51 15.94 44.93
CA ASN A 22 30.08 15.67 44.68
C ASN A 22 29.27 16.79 45.33
N GLY A 23 28.78 17.72 44.52
CA GLY A 23 27.67 18.59 44.90
C GLY A 23 26.37 17.76 44.96
N PRO A 24 25.40 18.11 45.78
CA PRO A 24 24.18 17.33 45.97
C PRO A 24 23.40 17.23 44.63
N VAL A 25 23.21 16.02 44.14
CA VAL A 25 22.27 15.71 43.06
C VAL A 25 20.88 16.04 43.59
N THR A 26 20.29 17.14 43.11
CA THR A 26 18.90 17.46 43.36
C THR A 26 18.06 16.31 42.78
N GLN A 27 17.43 15.55 43.66
CA GLN A 27 16.43 14.54 43.31
C GLN A 27 15.32 15.23 42.51
N GLY A 28 15.13 14.87 41.23
CA GLY A 28 13.97 15.31 40.44
C GLY A 28 12.69 14.77 41.08
N PRO A 29 11.56 15.48 40.90
CA PRO A 29 10.29 15.08 41.49
C PRO A 29 9.84 13.72 40.95
N ASP A 30 9.68 12.79 41.88
CA ASP A 30 9.06 11.46 41.65
C ASP A 30 7.61 11.64 41.17
N LEU A 31 7.08 10.80 40.29
CA LEU A 31 5.63 10.76 39.96
C LEU A 31 4.79 10.58 41.23
N ALA A 32 5.37 10.03 42.29
CA ALA A 32 4.81 10.01 43.64
C ALA A 32 4.66 11.43 44.27
N SER A 33 5.27 12.49 43.74
CA SER A 33 5.23 13.85 44.27
C SER A 33 4.09 14.74 43.74
N GLY A 34 3.20 14.22 42.89
CA GLY A 34 2.00 14.92 42.45
C GLY A 34 2.17 16.05 41.42
N GLY A 35 3.34 16.15 40.78
CA GLY A 35 3.62 17.15 39.74
C GLY A 35 3.22 16.69 38.32
N PRO A 36 3.12 17.64 37.35
CA PRO A 36 2.85 17.28 35.94
C PRO A 36 4.06 16.62 35.30
N SER A 37 3.83 15.66 34.32
CA SER A 37 4.85 14.86 33.67
C SER A 37 5.91 15.68 32.95
N ILE A 38 7.19 15.47 33.30
CA ILE A 38 8.35 16.12 32.65
C ILE A 38 8.57 15.56 31.24
N THR A 39 8.41 14.25 31.06
CA THR A 39 8.56 13.58 29.75
C THR A 39 7.50 14.07 28.77
N ALA A 40 6.25 14.27 29.21
CA ALA A 40 5.19 14.84 28.37
C ALA A 40 5.53 16.25 27.87
N ARG A 41 6.11 17.09 28.72
CA ARG A 41 6.58 18.43 28.34
C ARG A 41 7.68 18.37 27.27
N ARG A 42 8.67 17.52 27.46
CA ARG A 42 9.75 17.36 26.48
C ARG A 42 9.23 16.86 25.12
N VAL A 43 8.31 15.91 25.09
CA VAL A 43 7.71 15.41 23.84
C VAL A 43 6.95 16.52 23.12
N ALA A 44 6.20 17.36 23.83
CA ALA A 44 5.51 18.50 23.24
C ALA A 44 6.51 19.50 22.62
N ALA A 45 7.61 19.82 23.33
CA ALA A 45 8.67 20.68 22.81
C ALA A 45 9.30 20.12 21.51
N TYR A 46 9.54 18.83 21.45
CA TYR A 46 10.12 18.19 20.26
C TYR A 46 9.20 18.26 19.04
N ARG A 47 7.87 18.16 19.25
CA ARG A 47 6.86 18.23 18.19
C ARG A 47 6.86 19.56 17.42
N LEU A 48 7.29 20.66 18.01
CA LEU A 48 7.44 21.96 17.33
C LEU A 48 8.35 21.92 16.11
N GLY A 49 9.40 21.10 16.14
CA GLY A 49 10.35 20.96 15.03
C GLY A 49 10.03 19.84 14.05
N PHE A 50 8.84 19.22 14.11
CA PHE A 50 8.49 18.09 13.30
C PHE A 50 7.54 18.46 12.17
N THR A 51 7.78 17.87 10.98
CA THR A 51 6.80 17.91 9.90
C THR A 51 5.59 17.07 10.27
N ARG A 52 4.42 17.71 10.40
CA ARG A 52 3.14 17.08 10.76
C ARG A 52 2.35 16.73 9.50
N VAL A 53 1.41 15.78 9.63
CA VAL A 53 0.50 15.42 8.53
C VAL A 53 -0.49 16.58 8.31
N PRO A 54 -0.63 17.10 7.08
CA PRO A 54 -1.59 18.16 6.79
C PRO A 54 -3.03 17.62 6.82
N ALA A 55 -3.98 18.46 7.20
CA ALA A 55 -5.40 18.20 7.08
C ALA A 55 -6.14 19.48 6.65
N PRO A 56 -7.26 19.39 5.92
CA PRO A 56 -8.03 20.55 5.48
C PRO A 56 -8.95 21.09 6.58
N TYR A 57 -8.74 20.73 7.83
CA TYR A 57 -9.52 21.11 9.01
C TYR A 57 -8.62 21.22 10.23
N GLY A 58 -9.14 21.82 11.30
CA GLY A 58 -8.43 22.02 12.56
C GLY A 58 -7.60 23.29 12.57
N ASP A 59 -6.88 23.51 13.68
CA ASP A 59 -6.04 24.68 13.90
C ASP A 59 -4.61 24.25 14.27
N ALA A 60 -3.73 24.27 13.27
CA ALA A 60 -2.32 23.96 13.45
C ALA A 60 -1.61 24.98 14.35
N ALA A 61 -2.01 26.25 14.26
CA ALA A 61 -1.39 27.32 15.05
C ALA A 61 -1.75 27.19 16.54
N ALA A 62 -2.96 26.74 16.86
CA ALA A 62 -3.35 26.46 18.25
C ALA A 62 -2.51 25.32 18.86
N ASP A 63 -2.27 24.21 18.14
CA ASP A 63 -1.37 23.14 18.59
C ASP A 63 0.06 23.64 18.79
N GLU A 64 0.59 24.44 17.87
CA GLU A 64 1.93 25.02 17.94
C GLU A 64 2.06 26.01 19.09
N THR A 65 1.03 26.82 19.34
CA THR A 65 0.98 27.74 20.47
C THR A 65 1.04 27.02 21.82
N LEU A 66 0.24 25.95 21.98
CA LEU A 66 0.28 25.09 23.17
C LEU A 66 1.66 24.45 23.34
N ALA A 67 2.19 23.87 22.27
CA ALA A 67 3.50 23.23 22.31
C ALA A 67 4.64 24.20 22.63
N ALA A 68 4.60 25.44 22.11
CA ALA A 68 5.59 26.48 22.39
C ALA A 68 5.55 26.94 23.86
N ASP A 69 4.35 27.09 24.41
CA ASP A 69 4.20 27.44 25.84
C ASP A 69 4.76 26.35 26.77
N VAL A 70 4.51 25.06 26.39
CA VAL A 70 5.04 23.92 27.14
C VAL A 70 6.55 23.75 26.97
N ALA A 71 7.09 24.11 25.80
CA ALA A 71 8.50 23.99 25.46
C ALA A 71 9.41 24.97 26.16
N ALA A 72 8.87 26.04 26.78
CA ALA A 72 9.67 27.05 27.47
C ALA A 72 10.64 26.41 28.48
N GLY A 73 11.94 26.59 28.26
CA GLY A 73 13.01 26.03 29.11
C GLY A 73 13.36 24.54 28.85
N GLN A 74 12.88 23.93 27.75
CA GLN A 74 13.24 22.57 27.38
C GLN A 74 14.28 22.54 26.25
N GLU A 75 15.24 21.60 26.35
CA GLU A 75 16.20 21.34 25.26
C GLU A 75 15.57 20.50 24.12
N PRO A 76 15.85 20.82 22.84
CA PRO A 76 15.34 20.07 21.72
C PRO A 76 16.00 18.69 21.64
N ALA A 77 15.26 17.68 21.16
CA ALA A 77 15.80 16.35 20.84
C ALA A 77 16.80 16.44 19.69
N ALA A 78 17.88 15.65 19.76
CA ALA A 78 18.90 15.57 18.73
C ALA A 78 19.14 14.12 18.27
N GLY A 79 19.72 13.95 17.05
CA GLY A 79 20.14 12.68 16.50
C GLY A 79 19.01 11.67 16.34
N ARG A 80 19.33 10.36 16.44
CA ARG A 80 18.41 9.24 16.21
C ARG A 80 17.11 9.27 17.04
N MET A 81 17.14 9.91 18.22
CA MET A 81 15.96 10.06 19.06
C MET A 81 14.94 11.01 18.41
N ARG A 82 15.42 12.11 17.83
CA ARG A 82 14.58 13.05 17.09
C ARG A 82 13.89 12.33 15.91
N ASP A 83 14.66 11.57 15.14
CA ASP A 83 14.12 10.83 13.97
C ASP A 83 13.04 9.82 14.37
N TYR A 84 13.27 9.07 15.46
CA TYR A 84 12.28 8.15 16.02
C TYR A 84 11.01 8.88 16.48
N LEU A 85 11.14 9.95 17.23
CA LEU A 85 10.00 10.73 17.74
C LEU A 85 9.22 11.41 16.61
N GLN A 86 9.90 11.90 15.58
CA GLN A 86 9.25 12.43 14.38
C GLN A 86 8.48 11.35 13.63
N ALA A 87 9.07 10.17 13.40
CA ALA A 87 8.41 9.06 12.77
C ALA A 87 7.20 8.56 13.55
N ARG A 88 7.31 8.47 14.90
CA ARG A 88 6.21 8.14 15.80
C ARG A 88 5.08 9.17 15.72
N THR A 89 5.40 10.44 15.80
CA THR A 89 4.41 11.53 15.72
C THR A 89 3.65 11.47 14.38
N ARG A 90 4.36 11.31 13.25
CA ARG A 90 3.75 11.17 11.92
C ARG A 90 2.87 9.92 11.80
N PHE A 91 3.26 8.81 12.41
CA PHE A 91 2.44 7.59 12.45
C PHE A 91 1.08 7.87 13.11
N PHE A 92 1.08 8.43 14.32
CA PHE A 92 -0.16 8.74 15.03
C PHE A 92 -1.00 9.81 14.33
N ASP A 93 -0.37 10.81 13.72
CA ASP A 93 -1.06 11.83 12.93
C ASP A 93 -1.80 11.21 11.74
N ARG A 94 -1.16 10.31 10.97
CA ARG A 94 -1.82 9.61 9.86
C ARG A 94 -2.99 8.76 10.32
N VAL A 95 -2.82 8.03 11.42
CA VAL A 95 -3.92 7.23 11.99
C VAL A 95 -5.11 8.11 12.35
N VAL A 96 -4.87 9.26 12.95
CA VAL A 96 -5.93 10.24 13.32
C VAL A 96 -6.61 10.79 12.06
N VAL A 97 -5.84 11.35 11.12
CA VAL A 97 -6.39 11.95 9.90
C VAL A 97 -7.16 10.90 9.09
N GLY A 98 -6.59 9.69 8.94
CA GLY A 98 -7.26 8.59 8.27
C GLY A 98 -8.54 8.13 8.98
N ALA A 99 -8.57 8.06 10.31
CA ALA A 99 -9.76 7.70 11.06
C ALA A 99 -10.89 8.75 10.93
N ILE A 100 -10.56 10.03 11.01
CA ILE A 100 -11.51 11.13 10.79
C ILE A 100 -12.07 11.08 9.36
N GLY A 101 -11.21 10.81 8.37
CA GLY A 101 -11.60 10.64 6.98
C GLY A 101 -12.58 9.48 6.76
N ARG A 102 -12.41 8.39 7.49
CA ARG A 102 -13.31 7.21 7.49
C ARG A 102 -14.58 7.37 8.32
N GLY A 103 -14.85 8.55 8.84
CA GLY A 103 -16.09 8.81 9.57
C GLY A 103 -16.05 8.49 11.07
N VAL A 104 -14.88 8.20 11.67
CA VAL A 104 -14.74 8.12 13.13
C VAL A 104 -15.11 9.47 13.75
N ARG A 105 -15.93 9.43 14.80
CA ARG A 105 -16.46 10.62 15.48
C ARG A 105 -16.04 10.73 16.95
N GLN A 106 -15.32 9.74 17.46
CA GLN A 106 -14.81 9.70 18.82
C GLN A 106 -13.34 9.30 18.82
N ILE A 107 -12.48 10.12 19.41
CA ILE A 107 -11.04 9.84 19.51
C ILE A 107 -10.65 9.92 20.97
N VAL A 108 -10.06 8.85 21.49
CA VAL A 108 -9.55 8.74 22.86
C VAL A 108 -8.03 8.79 22.83
N VAL A 109 -7.43 9.71 23.57
CA VAL A 109 -5.98 9.81 23.72
C VAL A 109 -5.64 9.45 25.16
N GLY A 110 -5.09 8.26 25.36
CA GLY A 110 -4.63 7.81 26.68
C GLY A 110 -3.22 8.30 26.98
N ALA A 111 -2.99 8.78 28.22
CA ALA A 111 -1.81 9.50 28.64
C ALA A 111 -1.50 10.66 27.70
N ALA A 112 -2.50 11.51 27.50
CA ALA A 112 -2.49 12.58 26.50
C ALA A 112 -1.39 13.62 26.73
N GLY A 113 -0.95 13.83 27.96
CA GLY A 113 0.05 14.83 28.29
C GLY A 113 -0.33 16.20 27.72
N TYR A 114 0.58 16.74 26.91
CA TYR A 114 0.36 17.98 26.18
C TYR A 114 0.15 17.73 24.67
N ASP A 115 -0.57 16.65 24.33
CA ASP A 115 -0.91 16.37 22.93
C ASP A 115 -1.84 17.45 22.38
N GLY A 116 -1.47 18.09 21.29
CA GLY A 116 -2.26 19.15 20.63
C GLY A 116 -3.04 18.66 19.42
N ARG A 117 -3.14 17.33 19.17
CA ARG A 117 -3.87 16.79 18.02
C ARG A 117 -5.34 17.13 18.03
N ALA A 118 -5.95 17.23 19.21
CA ALA A 118 -7.33 17.64 19.36
C ALA A 118 -7.59 19.08 18.87
N LEU A 119 -6.58 19.94 18.90
CA LEU A 119 -6.60 21.28 18.29
C LEU A 119 -6.25 21.21 16.80
N ARG A 120 -5.09 20.60 16.47
CA ARG A 120 -4.56 20.52 15.10
C ARG A 120 -5.52 19.84 14.13
N TYR A 121 -6.25 18.82 14.57
CA TYR A 121 -7.18 18.02 13.76
C TYR A 121 -8.63 18.17 14.24
N ALA A 122 -8.96 19.27 14.88
CA ALA A 122 -10.33 19.59 15.26
C ALA A 122 -11.25 19.59 14.03
N ARG A 123 -12.38 18.89 14.13
CA ARG A 123 -13.38 18.83 13.06
C ARG A 123 -14.78 18.82 13.67
N PRO A 124 -15.73 19.63 13.16
CA PRO A 124 -17.11 19.61 13.64
C PRO A 124 -17.69 18.20 13.64
N GLY A 125 -18.29 17.80 14.77
CA GLY A 125 -18.86 16.48 14.97
C GLY A 125 -17.85 15.37 15.36
N VAL A 126 -16.57 15.69 15.54
CA VAL A 126 -15.56 14.78 16.11
C VAL A 126 -15.28 15.18 17.56
N ARG A 127 -15.55 14.30 18.50
CA ARG A 127 -15.31 14.50 19.93
C ARG A 127 -13.99 13.86 20.33
N TRP A 128 -13.22 14.56 21.16
CA TRP A 128 -11.95 14.09 21.69
C TRP A 128 -12.06 13.85 23.19
N PHE A 129 -11.46 12.77 23.67
CA PHE A 129 -11.38 12.40 25.08
C PHE A 129 -9.91 12.22 25.42
N GLU A 130 -9.35 13.15 26.15
CA GLU A 130 -7.96 13.10 26.58
C GLU A 130 -7.89 12.62 28.03
N VAL A 131 -7.34 11.42 28.24
CA VAL A 131 -7.22 10.79 29.55
C VAL A 131 -5.78 10.96 30.03
N ASP A 132 -5.58 11.56 31.19
CA ASP A 132 -4.25 11.68 31.81
C ASP A 132 -4.36 11.85 33.33
N HIS A 133 -3.22 11.73 34.00
CA HIS A 133 -3.10 11.95 35.45
C HIS A 133 -3.66 13.33 35.85
N PRO A 134 -4.38 13.45 36.98
CA PRO A 134 -5.06 14.69 37.38
C PRO A 134 -4.16 15.92 37.42
N ALA A 135 -2.90 15.78 37.85
CA ALA A 135 -1.96 16.91 37.88
C ALA A 135 -1.61 17.44 36.49
N THR A 136 -1.39 16.52 35.49
CA THR A 136 -1.09 16.92 34.12
C THR A 136 -2.33 17.54 33.45
N GLN A 137 -3.51 16.98 33.69
CA GLN A 137 -4.78 17.50 33.14
C GLN A 137 -5.10 18.89 33.65
N ARG A 138 -4.86 19.16 34.93
CA ARG A 138 -5.03 20.51 35.51
C ARG A 138 -4.07 21.52 34.90
N ASP A 139 -2.76 21.20 34.81
CA ASP A 139 -1.76 22.10 34.21
C ASP A 139 -2.10 22.36 32.73
N LYS A 140 -2.55 21.32 31.97
CA LYS A 140 -2.97 21.51 30.60
C LYS A 140 -4.20 22.40 30.48
N ARG A 141 -5.22 22.20 31.29
CA ARG A 141 -6.43 23.04 31.33
C ARG A 141 -6.10 24.49 31.59
N ASP A 142 -5.24 24.77 32.59
CA ASP A 142 -4.83 26.11 32.96
C ASP A 142 -4.06 26.79 31.81
N ARG A 143 -3.21 26.07 31.09
CA ARG A 143 -2.51 26.58 29.91
C ARG A 143 -3.46 26.90 28.78
N LEU A 144 -4.38 25.99 28.43
CA LEU A 144 -5.38 26.18 27.37
C LEU A 144 -6.23 27.44 27.65
N ALA A 145 -6.69 27.60 28.90
CA ALA A 145 -7.44 28.78 29.34
C ALA A 145 -6.63 30.06 29.23
N ARG A 146 -5.37 30.07 29.74
CA ARG A 146 -4.48 31.23 29.70
C ARG A 146 -4.12 31.64 28.26
N LEU A 147 -3.99 30.70 27.36
CA LEU A 147 -3.68 30.92 25.94
C LEU A 147 -4.93 31.27 25.10
N GLY A 148 -6.11 31.21 25.69
CA GLY A 148 -7.36 31.49 24.98
C GLY A 148 -7.70 30.47 23.87
N LEU A 149 -7.21 29.23 24.01
CA LEU A 149 -7.41 28.19 22.98
C LEU A 149 -8.77 27.52 23.16
N ASP A 150 -9.56 27.46 22.09
CA ASP A 150 -10.87 26.80 22.10
C ASP A 150 -10.74 25.27 22.11
N VAL A 151 -11.31 24.65 23.12
CA VAL A 151 -11.33 23.20 23.34
C VAL A 151 -12.75 22.64 23.40
N GLY A 152 -13.73 23.32 22.82
CA GLY A 152 -15.15 22.98 22.96
C GLY A 152 -15.54 21.53 22.60
N GLN A 153 -14.71 20.83 21.81
CA GLN A 153 -14.94 19.43 21.46
C GLN A 153 -14.00 18.45 22.21
N VAL A 154 -13.22 18.92 23.17
CA VAL A 154 -12.28 18.11 23.95
C VAL A 154 -12.78 17.89 25.36
N GLN A 155 -12.91 16.64 25.77
CA GLN A 155 -13.18 16.24 27.14
C GLN A 155 -11.86 15.88 27.83
N LEU A 156 -11.43 16.70 28.79
CA LEU A 156 -10.25 16.44 29.61
C LEU A 156 -10.65 15.52 30.77
N VAL A 157 -10.30 14.24 30.68
CA VAL A 157 -10.68 13.18 31.63
C VAL A 157 -9.51 12.93 32.59
N GLU A 158 -9.71 13.26 33.86
CA GLU A 158 -8.71 13.02 34.90
C GLU A 158 -8.77 11.55 35.35
N ALA A 159 -7.67 10.79 35.16
CA ALA A 159 -7.57 9.42 35.62
C ALA A 159 -6.11 8.97 35.76
N ASP A 160 -5.85 8.23 36.84
CA ASP A 160 -4.59 7.52 37.08
C ASP A 160 -4.71 6.09 36.56
N PHE A 161 -3.95 5.73 35.53
CA PHE A 161 -3.99 4.41 34.91
C PHE A 161 -3.64 3.27 35.86
N THR A 162 -3.01 3.54 36.99
CA THR A 162 -2.65 2.49 37.96
C THR A 162 -3.80 2.08 38.86
N ARG A 163 -4.84 2.91 39.02
CA ARG A 163 -5.91 2.69 40.01
C ARG A 163 -7.33 3.03 39.56
N ASP A 164 -7.49 4.00 38.64
CA ASP A 164 -8.83 4.49 38.28
C ASP A 164 -9.49 3.60 37.20
N PRO A 165 -10.83 3.41 37.21
CA PRO A 165 -11.57 2.68 36.19
C PRO A 165 -11.77 3.55 34.94
N ILE A 166 -10.93 3.34 33.94
CA ILE A 166 -10.85 4.18 32.72
C ILE A 166 -12.12 4.08 31.89
N ALA A 167 -12.69 2.88 31.75
CA ALA A 167 -13.93 2.64 31.00
C ALA A 167 -15.10 3.46 31.55
N GLU A 168 -15.26 3.47 32.87
CA GLU A 168 -16.32 4.23 33.57
C GLU A 168 -16.11 5.74 33.42
N ARG A 169 -14.85 6.21 33.58
CA ARG A 169 -14.49 7.62 33.43
C ARG A 169 -14.78 8.14 32.01
N LEU A 170 -14.43 7.37 30.99
CA LEU A 170 -14.72 7.70 29.59
C LEU A 170 -16.23 7.74 29.31
N THR A 171 -16.96 6.76 29.82
CA THR A 171 -18.42 6.71 29.66
C THR A 171 -19.10 7.89 30.37
N ALA A 172 -18.67 8.22 31.58
CA ALA A 172 -19.16 9.38 32.33
C ALA A 172 -18.84 10.71 31.63
N ALA A 173 -17.70 10.80 30.91
CA ALA A 173 -17.35 11.93 30.06
C ALA A 173 -18.16 11.99 28.74
N GLY A 174 -19.02 11.02 28.49
CA GLY A 174 -19.93 10.95 27.35
C GLY A 174 -19.38 10.20 26.13
N LEU A 175 -18.37 9.33 26.30
CA LEU A 175 -18.00 8.38 25.26
C LEU A 175 -19.17 7.41 25.00
N ASN A 176 -19.56 7.24 23.74
CA ASN A 176 -20.63 6.32 23.35
C ASN A 176 -20.06 4.99 22.83
N PRO A 177 -20.18 3.88 23.59
CA PRO A 177 -19.67 2.57 23.16
C PRO A 177 -20.33 2.01 21.88
N GLY A 178 -21.47 2.55 21.47
CA GLY A 178 -22.17 2.19 20.24
C GLY A 178 -21.60 2.84 18.97
N GLN A 179 -20.66 3.77 19.09
CA GLN A 179 -20.05 4.48 17.97
C GLN A 179 -18.61 4.01 17.72
N LEU A 180 -18.19 4.07 16.44
CA LEU A 180 -16.79 3.80 16.07
C LEU A 180 -15.88 4.82 16.74
N SER A 181 -14.83 4.32 17.38
CA SER A 181 -13.86 5.11 18.12
C SER A 181 -12.43 4.78 17.71
N LEU A 182 -11.54 5.76 17.81
CA LEU A 182 -10.11 5.58 17.71
C LEU A 182 -9.49 5.77 19.10
N PHE A 183 -8.70 4.81 19.55
CA PHE A 183 -7.93 4.88 20.80
C PHE A 183 -6.44 5.06 20.49
N LEU A 184 -5.78 5.98 21.18
CA LEU A 184 -4.36 6.27 20.99
C LEU A 184 -3.62 6.06 22.33
N LEU A 185 -2.52 5.30 22.31
CA LEU A 185 -1.57 5.13 23.42
C LEU A 185 -0.14 5.41 22.92
N GLU A 186 0.21 6.69 22.84
CA GLU A 186 1.51 7.13 22.34
C GLU A 186 2.51 7.32 23.47
N GLY A 187 3.59 6.51 23.49
CA GLY A 187 4.75 6.71 24.34
C GLY A 187 4.51 6.40 25.83
N VAL A 188 3.40 5.80 26.20
CA VAL A 188 3.05 5.49 27.58
C VAL A 188 3.28 4.04 27.98
N ALA A 189 3.09 3.10 27.05
CA ALA A 189 3.14 1.66 27.37
C ALA A 189 4.46 1.24 28.06
N VAL A 190 5.57 1.89 27.71
CA VAL A 190 6.89 1.62 28.31
C VAL A 190 6.97 1.95 29.80
N TYR A 191 6.12 2.84 30.29
CA TYR A 191 6.08 3.30 31.70
C TYR A 191 5.07 2.55 32.57
N LEU A 192 4.19 1.74 31.95
CA LEU A 192 3.19 0.96 32.66
C LEU A 192 3.71 -0.45 32.97
N GLU A 193 3.41 -0.95 34.16
CA GLU A 193 3.59 -2.38 34.45
C GLU A 193 2.74 -3.20 33.48
N PRO A 194 3.19 -4.41 33.08
CA PRO A 194 2.45 -5.24 32.12
C PRO A 194 0.99 -5.48 32.50
N ALA A 195 0.70 -5.75 33.76
CA ALA A 195 -0.67 -5.93 34.26
C ALA A 195 -1.55 -4.67 34.15
N VAL A 196 -0.94 -3.48 34.37
CA VAL A 196 -1.63 -2.19 34.20
C VAL A 196 -1.93 -1.92 32.74
N LEU A 197 -0.95 -2.19 31.84
CA LEU A 197 -1.16 -2.06 30.40
C LEU A 197 -2.28 -2.98 29.90
N GLU A 198 -2.28 -4.25 30.31
CA GLU A 198 -3.35 -5.20 29.93
C GLU A 198 -4.72 -4.75 30.44
N ARG A 199 -4.81 -4.21 31.66
CA ARG A 199 -6.05 -3.67 32.20
C ARG A 199 -6.57 -2.48 31.39
N VAL A 200 -5.71 -1.49 31.10
CA VAL A 200 -6.08 -0.30 30.30
C VAL A 200 -6.56 -0.71 28.91
N LEU A 201 -5.87 -1.64 28.26
CA LEU A 201 -6.27 -2.18 26.96
C LEU A 201 -7.63 -2.89 27.02
N THR A 202 -7.86 -3.67 28.08
CA THR A 202 -9.14 -4.35 28.31
C THR A 202 -10.27 -3.34 28.55
N GLU A 203 -10.03 -2.30 29.34
CA GLU A 203 -11.01 -1.25 29.61
C GLU A 203 -11.33 -0.41 28.36
N PHE A 204 -10.33 -0.11 27.53
CA PHE A 204 -10.58 0.51 26.22
C PHE A 204 -11.42 -0.41 25.34
N ARG A 205 -11.16 -1.74 25.37
CA ARG A 205 -11.94 -2.70 24.61
C ARG A 205 -13.40 -2.78 25.07
N GLN A 206 -13.68 -2.63 26.37
CA GLN A 206 -15.05 -2.64 26.95
C GLN A 206 -15.91 -1.51 26.37
N VAL A 207 -15.32 -0.34 26.12
CA VAL A 207 -16.04 0.83 25.59
C VAL A 207 -15.84 1.03 24.09
N ALA A 208 -15.17 0.10 23.42
CA ALA A 208 -14.95 0.10 21.98
C ALA A 208 -16.04 -0.71 21.28
N ARG A 209 -16.75 -0.11 20.32
CA ARG A 209 -17.55 -0.85 19.37
C ARG A 209 -16.66 -1.78 18.54
N ALA A 210 -17.20 -2.91 18.06
CA ALA A 210 -16.52 -3.72 17.02
C ALA A 210 -16.06 -2.82 15.86
N ASP A 211 -14.89 -3.10 15.31
CA ASP A 211 -14.20 -2.32 14.29
C ASP A 211 -13.64 -0.94 14.74
N SER A 212 -13.80 -0.56 16.01
CA SER A 212 -13.04 0.55 16.58
C SER A 212 -11.54 0.25 16.53
N ARG A 213 -10.72 1.28 16.40
CA ARG A 213 -9.26 1.14 16.23
C ARG A 213 -8.48 1.57 17.47
N LEU A 214 -7.33 0.92 17.65
CA LEU A 214 -6.31 1.28 18.64
C LEU A 214 -4.98 1.50 17.91
N ALA A 215 -4.33 2.63 18.16
CA ALA A 215 -2.93 2.82 17.81
C ALA A 215 -2.10 2.91 19.08
N ILE A 216 -0.99 2.14 19.14
CA ILE A 216 -0.15 2.05 20.31
C ILE A 216 1.33 2.02 19.93
N SER A 217 2.16 2.67 20.75
CA SER A 217 3.60 2.50 20.70
C SER A 217 4.08 1.68 21.90
N VAL A 218 4.78 0.58 21.63
CA VAL A 218 5.38 -0.32 22.62
C VAL A 218 6.90 -0.37 22.47
N SER A 219 7.61 -0.70 23.53
CA SER A 219 9.05 -0.97 23.48
C SER A 219 9.28 -2.46 23.21
N VAL A 220 9.91 -2.79 22.07
CA VAL A 220 10.19 -4.19 21.67
C VAL A 220 11.66 -4.51 21.91
N SER A 221 11.95 -5.67 22.52
CA SER A 221 13.31 -6.17 22.69
C SER A 221 13.85 -6.69 21.37
N GLY A 222 14.87 -6.06 20.85
CA GLY A 222 15.69 -6.57 19.76
C GLY A 222 17.08 -5.98 19.90
N THR A 223 18.11 -6.81 20.00
CA THR A 223 19.54 -6.47 20.18
C THR A 223 19.81 -5.33 21.18
N GLN A 224 20.49 -5.65 22.26
CA GLN A 224 20.96 -4.67 23.24
C GLN A 224 21.86 -3.64 22.53
N SER A 225 21.33 -2.44 22.26
CA SER A 225 22.13 -1.32 21.78
C SER A 225 22.44 -0.40 22.94
N GLU A 226 23.68 0.11 23.01
CA GLU A 226 24.08 1.14 23.99
C GLU A 226 23.14 2.34 24.03
N ALA A 227 22.51 2.67 22.90
CA ALA A 227 21.53 3.75 22.78
C ALA A 227 20.27 3.49 23.63
N ARG A 228 19.86 2.24 23.79
CA ARG A 228 18.72 1.84 24.61
C ARG A 228 19.04 1.93 26.10
N SER A 229 20.21 1.45 26.51
CA SER A 229 20.66 1.55 27.89
C SER A 229 20.78 3.01 28.32
N ARG A 230 21.28 3.89 27.46
CA ARG A 230 21.31 5.35 27.70
C ARG A 230 19.91 5.96 27.79
N PHE A 231 18.97 5.54 26.95
CA PHE A 231 17.57 6.00 27.02
C PHE A 231 16.94 5.59 28.36
N GLN A 232 17.07 4.31 28.74
CA GLN A 232 16.53 3.80 30.01
C GLN A 232 17.12 4.56 31.21
N ALA A 233 18.43 4.81 31.20
CA ALA A 233 19.10 5.59 32.23
C ALA A 233 18.60 7.05 32.27
N THR A 234 18.37 7.65 31.11
CA THR A 234 17.88 9.04 31.00
C THR A 234 16.46 9.18 31.56
N VAL A 235 15.53 8.28 31.20
CA VAL A 235 14.14 8.36 31.71
C VAL A 235 14.05 7.98 33.19
N ALA A 236 14.88 7.05 33.65
CA ALA A 236 15.00 6.73 35.07
C ALA A 236 15.50 7.91 35.90
N ALA A 237 16.50 8.67 35.38
CA ALA A 237 17.00 9.90 36.02
C ALA A 237 15.95 11.02 36.08
N LEU A 238 14.87 10.95 35.29
CA LEU A 238 13.74 11.91 35.31
C LEU A 238 12.61 11.46 36.24
N GLY A 239 12.78 10.36 36.99
CA GLY A 239 11.73 9.82 37.86
C GLY A 239 10.64 9.02 37.14
N GLU A 240 10.81 8.73 35.84
CA GLU A 240 9.87 8.00 35.01
C GLU A 240 10.57 6.73 34.41
N PRO A 241 10.93 5.73 35.22
CA PRO A 241 11.68 4.56 34.75
C PRO A 241 10.86 3.72 33.77
N ALA A 242 11.54 3.17 32.77
CA ALA A 242 10.93 2.19 31.86
C ALA A 242 10.60 0.90 32.65
N ARG A 243 9.30 0.53 32.69
CA ARG A 243 8.77 -0.61 33.47
C ARG A 243 8.40 -1.80 32.61
N SER A 244 8.14 -1.61 31.33
CA SER A 244 7.83 -2.71 30.42
C SER A 244 8.66 -2.67 29.15
N THR A 245 9.16 -3.85 28.78
CA THR A 245 9.78 -4.12 27.48
C THR A 245 9.26 -5.46 27.02
N LEU A 246 8.63 -5.50 25.87
CA LEU A 246 8.03 -6.69 25.32
C LEU A 246 8.98 -7.36 24.32
N GLU A 247 9.03 -8.68 24.29
CA GLU A 247 9.74 -9.39 23.22
C GLU A 247 8.98 -9.31 21.91
N ALA A 248 9.69 -9.56 20.79
CA ALA A 248 9.04 -9.59 19.47
C ALA A 248 7.95 -10.68 19.47
N GLY A 249 6.69 -10.26 19.28
CA GLY A 249 5.50 -11.14 19.37
C GLY A 249 4.67 -10.94 20.63
N GLN A 250 5.26 -10.70 21.80
CA GLN A 250 4.50 -10.48 23.05
C GLN A 250 3.51 -9.31 22.97
N ALA A 251 3.87 -8.24 22.25
CA ALA A 251 2.95 -7.12 22.05
C ALA A 251 1.67 -7.54 21.32
N THR A 252 1.79 -8.39 20.31
CA THR A 252 0.66 -8.95 19.57
C THR A 252 -0.19 -9.86 20.46
N GLU A 253 0.45 -10.67 21.29
CA GLU A 253 -0.26 -11.56 22.25
C GLU A 253 -1.01 -10.77 23.31
N VAL A 254 -0.41 -9.72 23.88
CA VAL A 254 -1.07 -8.83 24.86
C VAL A 254 -2.31 -8.19 24.23
N LEU A 255 -2.20 -7.66 23.02
CA LEU A 255 -3.31 -7.07 22.29
C LEU A 255 -4.40 -8.12 22.02
N ALA A 256 -4.04 -9.32 21.56
CA ALA A 256 -5.02 -10.39 21.32
C ALA A 256 -5.76 -10.82 22.60
N ARG A 257 -5.05 -11.01 23.71
CA ARG A 257 -5.66 -11.37 25.02
C ARG A 257 -6.61 -10.30 25.54
N THR A 258 -6.35 -9.04 25.23
CA THR A 258 -7.20 -7.91 25.64
C THR A 258 -8.30 -7.57 24.63
N GLY A 259 -8.50 -8.44 23.60
CA GLY A 259 -9.57 -8.31 22.61
C GLY A 259 -9.28 -7.33 21.48
N TRP A 260 -7.99 -7.00 21.24
CA TRP A 260 -7.52 -6.18 20.14
C TRP A 260 -6.75 -7.03 19.13
N GLN A 261 -7.18 -7.01 17.89
CA GLN A 261 -6.50 -7.71 16.80
C GLN A 261 -5.58 -6.75 16.08
N VAL A 262 -4.28 -7.05 16.08
CA VAL A 262 -3.28 -6.20 15.41
C VAL A 262 -3.54 -6.17 13.92
N ILE A 263 -3.58 -4.96 13.38
CA ILE A 263 -3.76 -4.70 11.96
C ILE A 263 -2.47 -4.10 11.36
N ALA A 264 -2.25 -4.31 10.07
CA ALA A 264 -1.17 -3.65 9.37
C ALA A 264 -1.40 -2.13 9.37
N GLY A 265 -0.39 -1.35 9.76
CA GLY A 265 -0.52 0.10 9.88
C GLY A 265 -0.78 0.82 8.56
N ASP A 266 -1.45 1.95 8.63
CA ASP A 266 -1.84 2.85 7.54
C ASP A 266 -0.65 3.61 6.87
N ASP A 267 0.58 3.08 6.90
CA ASP A 267 1.80 3.77 6.46
C ASP A 267 2.13 3.53 4.97
N ALA A 268 1.23 3.88 4.06
CA ALA A 268 1.40 3.61 2.62
C ALA A 268 2.26 4.63 1.82
N ASP A 269 2.60 5.80 2.37
CA ASP A 269 2.98 6.96 1.54
C ASP A 269 4.47 7.32 1.43
N ASP A 270 5.42 6.47 1.90
CA ASP A 270 6.84 6.82 1.81
C ASP A 270 7.68 5.66 1.21
N PRO A 271 8.31 5.82 0.03
CA PRO A 271 9.15 4.78 -0.58
C PRO A 271 10.42 4.44 0.23
N GLU A 272 10.95 5.35 1.02
CA GLU A 272 11.97 5.06 2.04
C GLU A 272 11.36 4.31 3.25
N ALA A 273 10.03 4.31 3.34
CA ALA A 273 9.27 3.71 4.42
C ALA A 273 9.35 2.16 4.45
N ALA A 274 9.75 1.46 3.40
CA ALA A 274 9.87 -0.01 3.45
C ALA A 274 11.05 -0.45 4.34
N ALA A 275 12.19 0.19 4.25
CA ALA A 275 13.31 -0.05 5.17
C ALA A 275 13.14 0.65 6.52
N ARG A 276 12.36 1.74 6.57
CA ARG A 276 11.93 2.40 7.79
C ARG A 276 10.78 1.66 8.46
N ARG A 277 9.88 1.01 7.73
CA ARG A 277 8.78 0.16 8.22
C ARG A 277 9.30 -1.05 8.98
N GLU A 278 10.34 -1.71 8.51
CA GLU A 278 10.98 -2.80 9.26
C GLU A 278 11.62 -2.25 10.55
N ARG A 279 12.21 -1.07 10.50
CA ARG A 279 12.73 -0.36 11.69
C ARG A 279 11.63 0.15 12.63
N LEU A 280 10.45 0.52 12.12
CA LEU A 280 9.30 0.96 12.94
C LEU A 280 8.53 -0.23 13.51
N ARG A 281 8.45 -1.37 12.79
CA ARG A 281 7.91 -2.64 13.31
C ARG A 281 8.81 -3.22 14.40
N SER A 282 10.11 -3.21 14.20
CA SER A 282 11.07 -3.48 15.28
C SER A 282 11.07 -2.37 16.34
N GLY A 283 10.54 -1.19 16.04
CA GLY A 283 10.33 -0.06 16.93
C GLY A 283 8.99 -0.03 17.69
N GLY A 284 8.08 -1.00 17.44
CA GLY A 284 6.89 -1.20 18.25
C GLY A 284 5.73 -0.20 18.01
N LEU A 285 5.54 0.30 16.79
CA LEU A 285 4.35 1.08 16.40
C LEU A 285 3.29 0.16 15.79
N LEU A 286 2.17 -0.02 16.48
CA LEU A 286 1.13 -0.98 16.13
C LEU A 286 -0.24 -0.30 16.00
N THR A 287 -1.04 -0.79 15.06
CA THR A 287 -2.48 -0.52 14.99
C THR A 287 -3.24 -1.83 15.21
N ALA A 288 -4.35 -1.76 15.92
CA ALA A 288 -5.22 -2.89 16.17
C ALA A 288 -6.69 -2.50 16.01
N THR A 289 -7.54 -3.47 15.72
CA THR A 289 -9.01 -3.29 15.70
C THR A 289 -9.65 -4.05 16.85
N ALA A 290 -10.78 -3.57 17.35
CA ALA A 290 -11.59 -4.27 18.35
C ALA A 290 -12.17 -5.53 17.70
N ALA A 291 -11.77 -6.69 18.19
CA ALA A 291 -12.27 -7.97 17.67
C ALA A 291 -13.82 -8.09 17.84
N PRO A 292 -14.54 -8.68 16.88
CA PRO A 292 -15.96 -8.94 17.04
C PRO A 292 -16.21 -9.82 18.28
N THR A 293 -17.24 -9.51 19.07
CA THR A 293 -17.67 -10.38 20.17
C THR A 293 -18.22 -11.67 19.55
N ALA A 294 -17.60 -12.81 19.83
CA ALA A 294 -17.96 -14.08 19.21
C ALA A 294 -19.43 -14.43 19.39
N PRO A 295 -20.20 -14.75 18.34
CA PRO A 295 -21.47 -15.42 18.46
C PRO A 295 -21.25 -16.92 18.70
N GLN A 296 -22.12 -17.53 19.52
CA GLN A 296 -22.10 -18.95 19.85
C GLN A 296 -22.10 -19.84 18.60
N THR A 297 -21.26 -20.85 18.64
CA THR A 297 -20.98 -21.84 17.60
C THR A 297 -22.23 -22.52 17.03
N LYS A 298 -22.44 -22.39 15.72
CA LYS A 298 -23.20 -23.36 14.90
C LYS A 298 -22.21 -24.26 14.15
N LYS A 299 -22.59 -25.58 14.11
CA LYS A 299 -21.81 -26.66 13.46
C LYS A 299 -21.43 -26.37 12.01
N PRO A 300 -20.29 -26.90 11.52
CA PRO A 300 -19.80 -26.61 10.17
C PRO A 300 -20.72 -27.16 9.08
N GLN A 301 -21.18 -26.28 8.22
CA GLN A 301 -21.80 -26.62 6.94
C GLN A 301 -20.70 -26.83 5.88
N LYS A 302 -20.97 -27.75 4.94
CA LYS A 302 -20.11 -28.04 3.77
C LYS A 302 -19.71 -26.76 3.04
N PRO A 303 -18.49 -26.70 2.42
CA PRO A 303 -18.03 -25.52 1.73
C PRO A 303 -18.96 -25.18 0.56
N GLN A 304 -19.71 -24.10 0.71
CA GLN A 304 -20.34 -23.40 -0.41
C GLN A 304 -19.23 -22.73 -1.23
N GLN A 305 -19.37 -22.83 -2.55
CA GLN A 305 -18.55 -22.10 -3.50
C GLN A 305 -18.47 -20.63 -3.05
N ALA A 306 -17.24 -20.07 -3.06
CA ALA A 306 -17.04 -18.67 -2.71
C ALA A 306 -17.98 -17.79 -3.54
N GLU A 307 -19.00 -17.25 -2.89
CA GLU A 307 -19.88 -16.27 -3.52
C GLU A 307 -19.01 -15.08 -3.94
N GLN A 308 -19.07 -14.77 -5.21
CA GLN A 308 -18.52 -13.53 -5.75
C GLN A 308 -19.13 -12.36 -4.94
N PRO A 309 -18.38 -11.29 -4.62
CA PRO A 309 -18.95 -10.16 -3.91
C PRO A 309 -20.19 -9.68 -4.64
N GLN A 310 -21.35 -9.73 -3.99
CA GLN A 310 -22.65 -9.37 -4.53
C GLN A 310 -22.83 -7.84 -4.57
N GLY A 311 -21.90 -7.13 -5.20
CA GLY A 311 -21.95 -5.69 -5.37
C GLY A 311 -21.57 -5.29 -6.80
N PRO A 312 -21.86 -4.05 -7.21
CA PRO A 312 -21.42 -3.56 -8.51
C PRO A 312 -19.90 -3.63 -8.61
N LEU A 313 -19.39 -3.99 -9.80
CA LEU A 313 -17.95 -4.03 -10.05
C LEU A 313 -17.34 -2.65 -9.85
N ALA A 314 -16.17 -2.57 -9.23
CA ALA A 314 -15.40 -1.35 -9.14
C ALA A 314 -14.99 -0.86 -10.54
N LEU A 315 -14.86 0.46 -10.71
CA LEU A 315 -14.50 1.07 -11.99
C LEU A 315 -13.19 0.50 -12.56
N SER A 316 -12.19 0.24 -11.69
CA SER A 316 -10.94 -0.39 -12.10
C SER A 316 -11.12 -1.79 -12.66
N ALA A 317 -12.04 -2.58 -12.09
CA ALA A 317 -12.34 -3.93 -12.59
C ALA A 317 -13.05 -3.87 -13.94
N LEU A 318 -13.98 -2.94 -14.12
CA LEU A 318 -14.67 -2.70 -15.40
C LEU A 318 -13.69 -2.30 -16.50
N LEU A 319 -12.79 -1.35 -16.21
CA LEU A 319 -11.71 -0.93 -17.13
C LEU A 319 -10.77 -2.08 -17.46
N SER A 320 -10.38 -2.87 -16.45
CA SER A 320 -9.52 -4.03 -16.60
C SER A 320 -10.14 -5.08 -17.51
N GLN A 321 -11.39 -5.47 -17.26
CA GLN A 321 -12.07 -6.50 -18.03
C GLN A 321 -12.24 -6.08 -19.49
N ALA A 322 -12.59 -4.84 -19.76
CA ALA A 322 -12.65 -4.30 -21.10
C ALA A 322 -11.28 -4.31 -21.80
N LEU A 323 -10.22 -3.86 -21.11
CA LEU A 323 -8.87 -3.87 -21.67
C LEU A 323 -8.36 -5.29 -21.96
N VAL A 324 -8.60 -6.23 -21.04
CA VAL A 324 -8.16 -7.62 -21.21
C VAL A 324 -8.91 -8.29 -22.34
N ALA A 325 -10.23 -8.14 -22.42
CA ALA A 325 -11.02 -8.68 -23.52
C ALA A 325 -10.52 -8.15 -24.87
N PHE A 326 -10.31 -6.82 -24.97
CA PHE A 326 -9.75 -6.20 -26.15
C PHE A 326 -8.37 -6.77 -26.53
N THR A 327 -7.48 -6.94 -25.52
CA THR A 327 -6.12 -7.46 -25.73
C THR A 327 -6.13 -8.92 -26.15
N ILE A 328 -7.04 -9.76 -25.64
CA ILE A 328 -7.18 -11.15 -26.07
C ILE A 328 -7.57 -11.20 -27.56
N GLU A 329 -8.55 -10.44 -28.00
CA GLU A 329 -8.92 -10.38 -29.44
C GLU A 329 -7.76 -9.85 -30.29
N LEU A 330 -7.05 -8.83 -29.80
CA LEU A 330 -5.88 -8.28 -30.47
C LEU A 330 -4.76 -9.31 -30.62
N ASP A 331 -4.47 -10.08 -29.56
CA ASP A 331 -3.48 -11.13 -29.54
C ASP A 331 -3.86 -12.31 -30.45
N ASN A 332 -5.14 -12.71 -30.46
CA ASN A 332 -5.64 -13.75 -31.35
C ASN A 332 -5.50 -13.36 -32.84
N GLU A 333 -5.81 -12.09 -33.16
CA GLU A 333 -5.67 -11.57 -34.52
C GLU A 333 -4.20 -11.41 -34.92
N ALA A 334 -3.36 -10.92 -33.99
CA ALA A 334 -1.92 -10.80 -34.21
C ALA A 334 -1.29 -12.16 -34.47
N GLU A 335 -1.63 -13.19 -33.69
CA GLU A 335 -1.16 -14.55 -33.92
C GLU A 335 -1.58 -15.09 -35.28
N HIS A 336 -2.83 -14.88 -35.67
CA HIS A 336 -3.35 -15.36 -36.95
C HIS A 336 -2.61 -14.76 -38.16
N ARG A 337 -2.18 -13.48 -38.05
CA ARG A 337 -1.51 -12.77 -39.16
C ARG A 337 0.01 -12.86 -39.15
N LEU A 338 0.61 -13.09 -37.98
CA LEU A 338 2.06 -13.03 -37.80
C LEU A 338 2.70 -14.40 -37.94
N PRO A 339 3.65 -14.60 -38.90
CA PRO A 339 4.49 -15.80 -38.90
C PRO A 339 5.33 -15.85 -37.61
N HIS A 340 5.13 -16.90 -36.82
CA HIS A 340 5.78 -17.04 -35.51
C HIS A 340 6.18 -18.48 -35.21
N ARG A 341 7.01 -18.65 -34.20
CA ARG A 341 7.32 -19.96 -33.61
C ARG A 341 6.80 -20.04 -32.18
N THR A 342 6.41 -21.23 -31.77
CA THR A 342 6.00 -21.55 -30.40
C THR A 342 6.71 -22.78 -29.89
N THR A 343 6.64 -23.06 -28.60
CA THR A 343 7.26 -24.24 -27.99
C THR A 343 6.70 -25.58 -28.53
N ASN A 344 5.46 -25.57 -29.02
CA ASN A 344 4.78 -26.79 -29.50
C ASN A 344 4.96 -27.05 -31.01
N GLN A 345 5.48 -26.07 -31.76
CA GLN A 345 5.68 -26.21 -33.21
C GLN A 345 7.12 -26.61 -33.60
N ALA A 346 7.80 -27.35 -32.76
CA ALA A 346 9.18 -27.79 -33.01
C ALA A 346 9.38 -28.69 -34.27
N GLY A 347 8.38 -28.85 -35.12
CA GLY A 347 8.43 -29.71 -36.28
C GLY A 347 8.09 -29.13 -37.65
N ALA A 348 7.58 -27.92 -37.75
CA ALA A 348 7.13 -27.36 -39.02
C ALA A 348 7.77 -26.01 -39.35
N GLY A 349 8.87 -26.01 -40.04
CA GLY A 349 9.23 -25.02 -41.09
C GLY A 349 9.51 -23.56 -40.73
N LEU A 350 9.36 -23.08 -39.49
CA LEU A 350 9.56 -21.68 -39.09
C LEU A 350 10.69 -21.49 -38.06
N ALA A 351 11.79 -22.22 -38.25
CA ALA A 351 12.97 -22.11 -37.39
C ALA A 351 13.47 -20.63 -37.19
N ASP A 352 13.18 -19.77 -38.16
CA ASP A 352 13.65 -18.37 -38.22
C ASP A 352 12.57 -17.34 -37.82
N GLY A 353 11.36 -17.74 -37.41
CA GLY A 353 10.30 -16.82 -36.98
C GLY A 353 10.60 -16.15 -35.64
N THR A 354 9.97 -15.00 -35.38
CA THR A 354 9.91 -14.42 -34.02
C THR A 354 9.13 -15.35 -33.08
N TRP A 355 9.42 -15.33 -31.79
CA TRP A 355 8.60 -16.04 -30.82
C TRP A 355 7.24 -15.36 -30.68
N LEU A 356 6.18 -16.16 -30.58
CA LEU A 356 4.86 -15.64 -30.25
C LEU A 356 4.91 -14.98 -28.87
N THR A 357 4.42 -13.74 -28.80
CA THR A 357 4.28 -12.98 -27.54
C THR A 357 2.97 -12.19 -27.58
N SER A 358 2.44 -11.84 -26.41
CA SER A 358 1.34 -10.88 -26.35
C SER A 358 1.77 -9.51 -26.86
N VAL A 359 0.87 -8.83 -27.57
CA VAL A 359 1.07 -7.43 -28.01
C VAL A 359 1.39 -6.54 -26.83
N ALA A 360 0.79 -6.77 -25.65
CA ALA A 360 1.07 -6.04 -24.43
C ALA A 360 2.53 -6.10 -23.98
N MET A 361 3.30 -7.12 -24.39
CA MET A 361 4.72 -7.27 -24.03
C MET A 361 5.66 -6.42 -24.86
N PHE A 362 5.27 -5.98 -26.04
CA PHE A 362 6.14 -5.27 -26.98
C PHE A 362 5.54 -3.96 -27.53
N GLU A 363 4.28 -3.68 -27.32
CA GLU A 363 3.62 -2.49 -27.83
C GLU A 363 4.34 -1.20 -27.41
N ASN A 364 4.76 -1.11 -26.16
CA ASN A 364 5.47 0.06 -25.61
C ASN A 364 6.93 0.21 -26.13
N CYS A 365 7.42 -0.74 -26.89
CA CYS A 365 8.76 -0.76 -27.46
C CYS A 365 8.71 -0.70 -28.99
N LEU A 366 8.16 -1.75 -29.60
CA LEU A 366 8.30 -1.97 -31.05
C LEU A 366 7.59 -0.90 -31.89
N ARG A 367 6.54 -0.25 -31.39
CA ARG A 367 5.87 0.85 -32.12
C ARG A 367 6.78 2.04 -32.40
N PHE A 368 7.82 2.25 -31.59
CA PHE A 368 8.80 3.32 -31.75
C PHE A 368 10.08 2.88 -32.46
N VAL A 369 10.32 1.56 -32.60
CA VAL A 369 11.49 1.02 -33.28
C VAL A 369 11.14 0.81 -34.75
N THR A 370 11.62 1.72 -35.61
CA THR A 370 11.39 1.72 -37.06
C THR A 370 12.57 1.09 -37.79
N ASP A 371 12.68 1.33 -39.08
CA ASP A 371 13.87 1.04 -39.90
C ASP A 371 15.07 1.92 -39.49
N GLN A 372 14.82 3.06 -38.85
CA GLN A 372 15.89 3.92 -38.31
C GLN A 372 16.32 3.44 -36.92
N PRO A 373 17.64 3.49 -36.64
CA PRO A 373 18.12 3.16 -35.30
C PRO A 373 17.61 4.18 -34.26
N ILE A 374 17.37 3.70 -33.04
CA ILE A 374 16.97 4.53 -31.90
C ILE A 374 17.80 4.14 -30.67
N THR A 375 18.15 5.09 -29.81
CA THR A 375 18.83 4.78 -28.56
C THR A 375 17.82 4.30 -27.48
N VAL A 376 18.33 3.56 -26.50
CA VAL A 376 17.51 3.12 -25.35
C VAL A 376 16.90 4.32 -24.61
N GLY A 377 17.66 5.40 -24.44
CA GLY A 377 17.18 6.61 -23.76
C GLY A 377 16.05 7.30 -24.52
N GLU A 378 16.19 7.46 -25.85
CA GLU A 378 15.12 8.01 -26.70
C GLU A 378 13.87 7.12 -26.68
N LEU A 379 14.06 5.80 -26.78
CA LEU A 379 12.94 4.85 -26.70
C LEU A 379 12.20 4.97 -25.37
N GLN A 380 12.91 5.03 -24.25
CA GLN A 380 12.30 5.17 -22.92
C GLN A 380 11.54 6.49 -22.79
N THR A 381 12.08 7.59 -23.33
CA THR A 381 11.41 8.89 -23.38
C THR A 381 10.10 8.81 -24.18
N LEU A 382 10.11 8.16 -25.34
CA LEU A 382 8.92 7.97 -26.17
C LEU A 382 7.90 7.01 -25.52
N ALA A 383 8.36 5.92 -24.94
CA ALA A 383 7.51 4.91 -24.31
C ALA A 383 6.93 5.38 -22.96
N ARG A 384 7.58 6.32 -22.28
CA ARG A 384 7.23 6.81 -20.93
C ARG A 384 7.20 5.72 -19.86
N THR A 385 7.81 4.57 -20.12
CA THR A 385 7.89 3.43 -19.20
C THR A 385 9.11 2.57 -19.53
N GLY A 386 9.52 1.73 -18.59
CA GLY A 386 10.55 0.72 -18.83
C GLY A 386 10.06 -0.31 -19.85
N THR A 387 10.96 -0.68 -20.77
CA THR A 387 10.67 -1.66 -21.81
C THR A 387 11.41 -2.98 -21.56
N ASN A 388 10.84 -4.11 -21.97
CA ASN A 388 11.46 -5.44 -21.86
C ASN A 388 12.41 -5.70 -23.04
N LEU A 389 13.49 -4.93 -23.12
CA LEU A 389 14.43 -5.00 -24.25
C LEU A 389 15.12 -6.37 -24.39
N ASP A 390 15.47 -7.01 -23.27
CA ASP A 390 16.06 -8.35 -23.25
C ASP A 390 15.10 -9.41 -23.79
N GLY A 391 13.83 -9.33 -23.43
CA GLY A 391 12.77 -10.17 -23.98
C GLY A 391 12.66 -9.96 -25.49
N MET A 392 12.50 -8.72 -25.92
CA MET A 392 12.36 -8.36 -27.33
C MET A 392 13.54 -8.84 -28.19
N ARG A 393 14.78 -8.74 -27.68
CA ARG A 393 15.98 -9.26 -28.33
C ARG A 393 15.95 -10.80 -28.42
N ARG A 394 15.69 -11.49 -27.30
CA ARG A 394 15.62 -12.96 -27.27
C ARG A 394 14.51 -13.52 -28.14
N TRP A 395 13.42 -12.80 -28.27
CA TRP A 395 12.27 -13.20 -29.09
C TRP A 395 12.45 -12.87 -30.57
N GLY A 396 13.56 -12.20 -30.96
CA GLY A 396 13.94 -11.95 -32.35
C GLY A 396 13.32 -10.72 -33.00
N TYR A 397 12.75 -9.79 -32.21
CA TYR A 397 12.15 -8.55 -32.74
C TYR A 397 13.15 -7.42 -32.94
N ILE A 398 14.17 -7.34 -32.10
CA ILE A 398 15.18 -6.27 -32.12
C ILE A 398 16.60 -6.84 -31.98
N THR A 399 17.58 -6.04 -32.39
CA THR A 399 18.99 -6.16 -32.02
C THR A 399 19.42 -4.95 -31.19
N ILE A 400 20.46 -5.13 -30.38
CA ILE A 400 21.03 -4.06 -29.55
C ILE A 400 22.54 -4.04 -29.78
N ASP A 401 23.03 -2.93 -30.33
CA ASP A 401 24.45 -2.73 -30.60
C ASP A 401 25.16 -2.17 -29.34
N GLY A 402 26.42 -2.53 -29.12
CA GLY A 402 27.26 -1.99 -28.06
C GLY A 402 27.21 -2.73 -26.72
N THR A 403 26.60 -3.91 -26.64
CA THR A 403 26.44 -4.65 -25.37
C THR A 403 27.65 -5.49 -24.91
N ALA A 404 28.76 -5.47 -25.63
CA ALA A 404 29.90 -6.36 -25.36
C ALA A 404 30.71 -6.04 -24.09
N LYS A 405 30.60 -4.89 -23.43
CA LYS A 405 31.53 -4.54 -22.33
C LYS A 405 31.00 -3.86 -21.06
N LYS A 406 29.75 -3.40 -20.92
CA LYS A 406 29.26 -2.89 -19.61
C LYS A 406 27.76 -3.15 -19.42
N ILE A 407 27.42 -4.33 -18.95
CA ILE A 407 26.10 -4.62 -18.43
C ILE A 407 26.15 -4.40 -16.91
N HIS A 408 25.71 -3.26 -16.41
CA HIS A 408 25.31 -3.12 -15.02
C HIS A 408 23.99 -3.88 -14.85
N HIS A 409 24.03 -5.03 -14.19
CA HIS A 409 22.86 -5.89 -13.94
C HIS A 409 22.05 -6.34 -15.18
N GLY A 410 22.70 -6.60 -16.32
CA GLY A 410 22.03 -7.18 -17.50
C GLY A 410 21.18 -6.23 -18.34
N ARG A 411 21.13 -4.94 -18.04
CA ARG A 411 20.36 -3.94 -18.81
C ARG A 411 21.26 -3.09 -19.71
N PRO A 412 20.86 -2.87 -20.98
CA PRO A 412 21.60 -1.95 -21.87
C PRO A 412 21.53 -0.52 -21.33
N GLY A 413 22.63 0.22 -21.43
CA GLY A 413 22.69 1.62 -21.04
C GLY A 413 21.88 2.53 -21.97
N PRO A 414 21.54 3.78 -21.56
CA PRO A 414 20.70 4.68 -22.33
C PRO A 414 21.26 5.05 -23.73
N GLY A 415 22.57 4.99 -23.92
CA GLY A 415 23.22 5.22 -25.21
C GLY A 415 23.35 3.99 -26.11
N ALA A 416 22.87 2.81 -25.69
CA ALA A 416 22.87 1.63 -26.54
C ALA A 416 21.89 1.81 -27.70
N VAL A 417 22.30 1.38 -28.91
CA VAL A 417 21.51 1.56 -30.12
C VAL A 417 20.68 0.34 -30.41
N LEU A 418 19.40 0.54 -30.64
CA LEU A 418 18.41 -0.45 -30.99
C LEU A 418 18.11 -0.40 -32.49
N ARG A 419 17.91 -1.58 -33.06
CA ARG A 419 17.42 -1.75 -34.45
C ARG A 419 16.35 -2.81 -34.49
N ALA A 420 15.28 -2.60 -35.26
CA ALA A 420 14.36 -3.67 -35.55
C ALA A 420 15.04 -4.73 -36.44
N THR A 421 14.75 -6.01 -36.21
CA THR A 421 15.05 -7.05 -37.19
C THR A 421 14.04 -6.97 -38.35
N ALA A 422 14.33 -7.61 -39.48
CA ALA A 422 13.38 -7.71 -40.59
C ALA A 422 12.04 -8.32 -40.10
N ARG A 423 12.09 -9.31 -39.22
CA ARG A 423 10.91 -9.92 -38.57
C ARG A 423 10.22 -8.97 -37.59
N GLY A 424 10.98 -8.16 -36.87
CA GLY A 424 10.43 -7.13 -36.00
C GLY A 424 9.68 -6.05 -36.78
N LEU A 425 10.20 -5.61 -37.93
CA LEU A 425 9.52 -4.68 -38.83
C LEU A 425 8.24 -5.30 -39.41
N GLN A 426 8.28 -6.56 -39.82
CA GLN A 426 7.11 -7.30 -40.30
C GLN A 426 6.04 -7.38 -39.20
N ALA A 427 6.43 -7.76 -37.98
CA ALA A 427 5.53 -7.82 -36.86
C ALA A 427 4.88 -6.45 -36.58
N ARG A 428 5.70 -5.39 -36.57
CA ARG A 428 5.21 -4.02 -36.38
C ARG A 428 4.18 -3.60 -37.45
N GLN A 429 4.43 -3.91 -38.72
CA GLN A 429 3.49 -3.61 -39.81
C GLN A 429 2.17 -4.36 -39.66
N ILE A 430 2.19 -5.59 -39.14
CA ILE A 430 1.00 -6.41 -38.94
C ILE A 430 0.18 -5.88 -37.78
N TRP A 431 0.77 -5.64 -36.61
CA TRP A 431 -0.02 -5.36 -35.41
C TRP A 431 -0.41 -3.89 -35.23
N LEU A 432 0.32 -2.93 -35.83
CA LEU A 432 -0.01 -1.49 -35.69
C LEU A 432 -1.45 -1.14 -36.09
N PRO A 433 -2.03 -1.67 -37.15
CA PRO A 433 -3.42 -1.38 -37.53
C PRO A 433 -4.46 -2.18 -36.72
N LEU A 434 -4.06 -3.22 -35.97
CA LEU A 434 -5.00 -4.13 -35.32
C LEU A 434 -5.89 -3.47 -34.26
N PRO A 435 -5.44 -2.49 -33.45
CA PRO A 435 -6.35 -1.83 -32.51
C PRO A 435 -7.58 -1.22 -33.19
N ALA A 436 -7.43 -0.63 -34.38
CA ALA A 436 -8.54 -0.10 -35.14
C ALA A 436 -9.45 -1.23 -35.70
N VAL A 437 -8.87 -2.35 -36.11
CA VAL A 437 -9.62 -3.53 -36.55
C VAL A 437 -10.47 -4.11 -35.43
N ILE A 438 -9.91 -4.26 -34.23
CA ILE A 438 -10.65 -4.78 -33.08
C ILE A 438 -11.72 -3.78 -32.60
N GLU A 439 -11.42 -2.49 -32.59
CA GLU A 439 -12.42 -1.46 -32.26
C GLU A 439 -13.62 -1.49 -33.24
N GLN A 440 -13.36 -1.69 -34.55
CA GLN A 440 -14.41 -1.85 -35.54
C GLN A 440 -15.25 -3.11 -35.29
N ARG A 441 -14.65 -4.24 -34.91
CA ARG A 441 -15.37 -5.46 -34.51
C ARG A 441 -16.23 -5.24 -33.26
N TRP A 442 -15.76 -4.47 -32.33
CA TRP A 442 -16.53 -4.09 -31.14
C TRP A 442 -17.74 -3.23 -31.51
N ILE A 443 -17.57 -2.28 -32.45
CA ILE A 443 -18.67 -1.47 -32.99
C ILE A 443 -19.73 -2.35 -33.67
N GLU A 444 -19.30 -3.34 -34.47
CA GLU A 444 -20.19 -4.28 -35.16
C GLU A 444 -20.93 -5.20 -34.18
N ARG A 445 -20.27 -5.64 -33.13
CA ARG A 445 -20.79 -6.59 -32.14
C ARG A 445 -21.62 -5.93 -31.05
N PHE A 446 -21.18 -4.83 -30.52
CA PHE A 446 -21.78 -4.18 -29.36
C PHE A 446 -22.55 -2.90 -29.72
N GLY A 447 -22.47 -2.47 -30.96
CA GLY A 447 -23.14 -1.28 -31.48
C GLY A 447 -22.30 0.00 -31.46
N ALA A 448 -22.45 0.82 -32.46
CA ALA A 448 -21.72 2.10 -32.60
C ALA A 448 -22.03 3.09 -31.46
N GLY A 449 -23.27 3.11 -30.96
CA GLY A 449 -23.67 3.96 -29.84
C GLY A 449 -22.92 3.69 -28.56
N PRO A 450 -22.97 2.47 -27.99
CA PRO A 450 -22.26 2.11 -26.76
C PRO A 450 -20.73 2.27 -26.86
N ILE A 451 -20.10 1.84 -27.96
CA ILE A 451 -18.65 1.98 -28.13
C ILE A 451 -18.25 3.44 -28.33
N GLY A 452 -19.06 4.22 -29.07
CA GLY A 452 -18.84 5.66 -29.21
C GLY A 452 -18.95 6.41 -27.86
N GLN A 453 -19.94 6.07 -27.04
CA GLN A 453 -20.10 6.62 -25.69
C GLN A 453 -18.93 6.26 -24.79
N LEU A 454 -18.48 4.99 -24.82
CA LEU A 454 -17.30 4.55 -24.07
C LEU A 454 -16.06 5.36 -24.48
N ARG A 455 -15.80 5.47 -25.79
CA ARG A 455 -14.66 6.21 -26.32
C ARG A 455 -14.70 7.68 -25.88
N GLN A 456 -15.86 8.33 -26.04
CA GLN A 456 -16.06 9.74 -25.66
C GLN A 456 -15.80 9.95 -24.15
N ALA A 457 -16.32 9.08 -23.30
CA ALA A 457 -16.13 9.17 -21.86
C ALA A 457 -14.65 8.93 -21.46
N LEU A 458 -13.97 7.96 -22.09
CA LEU A 458 -12.55 7.73 -21.89
C LEU A 458 -11.70 8.92 -22.31
N VAL A 459 -11.99 9.55 -23.46
CA VAL A 459 -11.29 10.76 -23.94
C VAL A 459 -11.50 11.92 -22.97
N ALA A 460 -12.73 12.12 -22.47
CA ALA A 460 -13.04 13.19 -21.53
C ALA A 460 -12.26 13.06 -20.20
N VAL A 461 -12.12 11.85 -19.68
CA VAL A 461 -11.30 11.58 -18.46
C VAL A 461 -9.82 11.64 -18.79
N ALA A 462 -9.35 10.95 -19.83
CA ALA A 462 -7.93 10.85 -20.19
C ALA A 462 -7.32 12.22 -20.56
N GLY A 463 -8.10 13.13 -21.12
CA GLY A 463 -7.67 14.51 -21.43
C GLY A 463 -7.39 15.38 -20.20
N GLN A 464 -7.88 14.98 -19.03
CA GLN A 464 -7.64 15.68 -17.75
C GLN A 464 -6.55 15.00 -16.90
N LEU A 465 -6.00 13.89 -17.38
CA LEU A 465 -4.91 13.18 -16.69
C LEU A 465 -3.55 13.80 -17.02
N ASP A 466 -2.53 13.41 -16.24
CA ASP A 466 -1.15 13.81 -16.51
C ASP A 466 -0.75 13.42 -17.95
N PRO A 467 -0.34 14.40 -18.79
CA PRO A 467 0.13 14.13 -20.15
C PRO A 467 1.37 13.22 -20.19
N GLY A 468 2.11 13.13 -19.09
CA GLY A 468 3.26 12.26 -18.94
C GLY A 468 2.93 10.78 -18.80
N LEU A 469 1.68 10.38 -18.56
CA LEU A 469 1.31 8.98 -18.46
C LEU A 469 1.56 8.24 -19.79
N PRO A 470 2.06 6.99 -19.75
CA PRO A 470 2.19 6.17 -20.95
C PRO A 470 0.82 5.81 -21.55
N ASP A 471 0.81 5.47 -22.83
CA ASP A 471 -0.39 5.02 -23.54
C ASP A 471 -0.61 3.50 -23.44
N THR A 472 0.27 2.81 -22.71
CA THR A 472 0.20 1.38 -22.43
C THR A 472 0.47 1.13 -20.96
N LEU A 473 -0.10 0.06 -20.40
CA LEU A 473 0.24 -0.35 -19.05
C LEU A 473 1.72 -0.73 -18.97
N PRO A 474 2.41 -0.37 -17.88
CA PRO A 474 3.76 -0.85 -17.61
C PRO A 474 3.78 -2.37 -17.52
N ILE A 475 4.79 -3.00 -18.11
CA ILE A 475 5.02 -4.44 -17.95
C ILE A 475 5.41 -4.70 -16.50
N LEU A 476 4.77 -5.68 -15.87
CA LEU A 476 5.05 -6.06 -14.49
C LEU A 476 6.47 -6.61 -14.36
N GLY A 477 7.28 -5.96 -13.56
CA GLY A 477 8.57 -6.47 -13.12
C GLY A 477 8.49 -7.01 -11.69
N PRO A 478 9.55 -7.62 -11.14
CA PRO A 478 9.54 -8.24 -9.82
C PRO A 478 9.25 -7.26 -8.66
N VAL A 479 9.18 -5.96 -8.91
CA VAL A 479 8.98 -4.92 -7.89
C VAL A 479 7.91 -3.90 -8.31
N LEU A 480 7.33 -4.00 -9.52
CA LEU A 480 6.55 -2.95 -10.13
C LEU A 480 5.17 -3.42 -10.49
N PHE A 481 4.23 -2.84 -9.81
CA PHE A 481 2.84 -2.90 -10.18
C PHE A 481 2.53 -1.69 -11.04
N SER A 482 1.51 -1.02 -10.91
CA SER A 482 1.06 0.12 -11.70
C SER A 482 1.96 1.36 -11.57
N ARG A 483 3.26 1.27 -11.73
CA ARG A 483 4.08 2.48 -11.69
C ARG A 483 3.78 3.35 -12.90
N GLY A 484 3.51 4.60 -12.61
CA GLY A 484 3.49 5.66 -13.60
C GLY A 484 4.84 5.84 -14.32
N PRO A 485 4.96 6.84 -15.14
CA PRO A 485 6.22 7.17 -15.82
C PRO A 485 7.32 7.43 -14.80
N ASP A 486 8.55 7.04 -15.13
CA ASP A 486 9.72 7.42 -14.37
C ASP A 486 9.82 8.96 -14.35
N PRO A 487 9.72 9.62 -13.19
CA PRO A 487 9.79 11.09 -13.13
C PRO A 487 11.14 11.66 -13.61
N ALA A 488 12.19 10.83 -13.65
CA ALA A 488 13.48 11.22 -14.19
C ALA A 488 13.51 11.27 -15.74
N LEU A 489 12.51 10.67 -16.42
CA LEU A 489 12.43 10.71 -17.87
C LEU A 489 11.84 12.05 -18.34
N PRO A 490 12.46 12.70 -19.33
CA PRO A 490 11.91 13.91 -19.92
C PRO A 490 10.55 13.64 -20.55
N LEU A 491 9.65 14.61 -20.52
CA LEU A 491 8.37 14.53 -21.23
C LEU A 491 8.60 14.38 -22.74
N ARG A 492 7.66 13.72 -23.41
CA ARG A 492 7.65 13.70 -24.89
C ARG A 492 7.61 15.13 -25.40
N PRO A 493 8.39 15.47 -26.46
CA PRO A 493 8.31 16.79 -27.07
C PRO A 493 6.88 17.14 -27.54
N GLU A 494 6.18 16.16 -28.07
CA GLU A 494 4.79 16.27 -28.52
C GLU A 494 3.98 15.11 -27.93
N PRO A 495 3.17 15.35 -26.88
CA PRO A 495 2.24 14.35 -26.40
C PRO A 495 1.16 14.09 -27.47
N PRO A 496 0.73 12.83 -27.65
CA PRO A 496 -0.32 12.52 -28.60
C PRO A 496 -1.63 13.21 -28.24
N ASP A 497 -2.40 13.62 -29.26
CA ASP A 497 -3.76 14.03 -29.03
C ASP A 497 -4.57 12.84 -28.50
N VAL A 498 -5.10 13.00 -27.29
CA VAL A 498 -5.85 11.95 -26.59
C VAL A 498 -7.04 11.45 -27.42
N ALA A 499 -7.67 12.30 -28.22
CA ALA A 499 -8.80 11.93 -29.07
C ALA A 499 -8.41 10.94 -30.19
N THR A 500 -7.14 10.92 -30.59
CA THR A 500 -6.62 10.04 -31.66
C THR A 500 -6.10 8.70 -31.13
N LEU A 501 -6.00 8.54 -29.82
CA LEU A 501 -5.50 7.30 -29.23
C LEU A 501 -6.44 6.12 -29.52
N PRO A 502 -5.92 4.91 -29.78
CA PRO A 502 -6.75 3.71 -29.89
C PRO A 502 -7.46 3.39 -28.57
N LEU A 503 -8.57 2.67 -28.64
CA LEU A 503 -9.38 2.36 -27.46
C LEU A 503 -8.59 1.63 -26.37
N SER A 504 -7.69 0.72 -26.73
CA SER A 504 -6.78 0.04 -25.79
C SER A 504 -5.85 0.99 -25.05
N ALA A 505 -5.35 2.03 -25.71
CA ALA A 505 -4.49 3.02 -25.11
C ALA A 505 -5.25 3.93 -24.13
N LEU A 506 -6.48 4.31 -24.48
CA LEU A 506 -7.39 5.06 -23.60
C LEU A 506 -7.71 4.27 -22.34
N LEU A 507 -8.12 3.00 -22.49
CA LEU A 507 -8.39 2.08 -21.37
C LEU A 507 -7.15 1.91 -20.47
N SER A 508 -5.99 1.69 -21.08
CA SER A 508 -4.71 1.53 -20.35
C SER A 508 -4.36 2.77 -19.54
N ARG A 509 -4.48 3.95 -20.14
CA ARG A 509 -4.13 5.24 -19.53
C ARG A 509 -5.03 5.57 -18.34
N VAL A 510 -6.35 5.37 -18.50
CA VAL A 510 -7.33 5.61 -17.43
C VAL A 510 -7.18 4.58 -16.32
N LEU A 511 -6.98 3.30 -16.65
CA LEU A 511 -6.73 2.25 -15.64
C LEU A 511 -5.42 2.47 -14.88
N LEU A 512 -4.36 2.90 -15.55
CA LEU A 512 -3.08 3.23 -14.91
C LEU A 512 -3.23 4.38 -13.92
N ALA A 513 -3.89 5.47 -14.33
CA ALA A 513 -4.15 6.60 -13.43
C ALA A 513 -4.94 6.18 -12.19
N PHE A 514 -5.98 5.36 -12.38
CA PHE A 514 -6.74 4.81 -11.26
C PHE A 514 -5.87 3.96 -10.34
N ALA A 515 -5.02 3.11 -10.90
CA ALA A 515 -4.11 2.26 -10.12
C ALA A 515 -3.09 3.07 -9.32
N LEU A 516 -2.54 4.15 -9.88
CA LEU A 516 -1.63 5.05 -9.17
C LEU A 516 -2.32 5.76 -8.01
N ASP A 517 -3.55 6.26 -8.23
CA ASP A 517 -4.34 6.89 -7.17
C ASP A 517 -4.76 5.89 -6.06
N TYR A 518 -4.98 4.63 -6.42
CA TYR A 518 -5.21 3.54 -5.46
C TYR A 518 -3.94 3.22 -4.67
N GLU A 519 -2.80 3.05 -5.35
CA GLU A 519 -1.53 2.69 -4.72
C GLU A 519 -0.97 3.80 -3.84
N ALA A 520 -1.36 5.06 -4.04
CA ALA A 520 -1.06 6.15 -3.12
C ALA A 520 -1.66 5.95 -1.72
N SER A 521 -2.71 5.15 -1.59
CA SER A 521 -3.39 4.87 -0.32
C SER A 521 -3.23 3.41 0.15
N SER A 522 -2.63 2.51 -0.65
CA SER A 522 -2.56 1.07 -0.39
C SER A 522 -1.12 0.56 -0.35
N GLU A 523 -0.81 -0.30 0.62
CA GLU A 523 0.48 -1.03 0.66
C GLU A 523 0.52 -2.23 -0.31
N VAL A 524 -0.64 -2.61 -0.86
CA VAL A 524 -0.78 -3.71 -1.81
C VAL A 524 -1.11 -3.12 -3.18
N SER A 525 -0.30 -3.45 -4.18
CA SER A 525 -0.58 -3.06 -5.55
C SER A 525 -1.98 -3.51 -5.98
N LEU A 526 -2.66 -2.67 -6.77
CA LEU A 526 -3.97 -3.00 -7.35
C LEU A 526 -3.92 -4.31 -8.13
N ALA A 527 -2.84 -4.59 -8.85
CA ALA A 527 -2.65 -5.84 -9.60
C ALA A 527 -2.74 -7.09 -8.72
N VAL A 528 -2.17 -7.05 -7.51
CA VAL A 528 -2.22 -8.16 -6.55
C VAL A 528 -3.52 -8.14 -5.74
N GLY A 529 -3.94 -6.97 -5.28
CA GLY A 529 -5.14 -6.79 -4.48
C GLY A 529 -6.40 -7.20 -5.23
N ALA A 530 -6.58 -6.68 -6.44
CA ALA A 530 -7.73 -6.96 -7.29
C ALA A 530 -7.84 -8.43 -7.71
N ASN A 531 -6.73 -9.10 -7.97
CA ASN A 531 -6.76 -10.47 -8.46
C ASN A 531 -6.71 -11.50 -7.32
N LEU A 532 -5.69 -11.47 -6.45
CA LEU A 532 -5.54 -12.50 -5.44
C LEU A 532 -6.14 -12.14 -4.09
N LEU A 533 -5.86 -10.93 -3.59
CA LEU A 533 -6.27 -10.58 -2.23
C LEU A 533 -7.79 -10.65 -2.07
N ARG A 534 -8.57 -10.23 -3.09
CA ARG A 534 -10.04 -10.27 -3.07
C ARG A 534 -10.63 -11.67 -2.97
N VAL A 535 -9.96 -12.70 -3.54
CA VAL A 535 -10.48 -14.08 -3.60
C VAL A 535 -9.94 -14.99 -2.50
N LEU A 536 -8.84 -14.60 -1.86
CA LEU A 536 -8.29 -15.36 -0.75
C LEU A 536 -9.13 -15.16 0.51
N GLY A 537 -9.39 -16.25 1.24
CA GLY A 537 -10.08 -16.25 2.53
C GLY A 537 -9.18 -16.73 3.66
N GLU A 538 -9.69 -16.60 4.88
CA GLU A 538 -9.04 -17.15 6.07
C GLU A 538 -9.17 -18.67 6.15
N ASP A 539 -10.27 -19.22 5.60
CA ASP A 539 -10.50 -20.67 5.50
C ASP A 539 -9.57 -21.38 4.52
N GLY A 540 -8.92 -20.60 3.65
CA GLY A 540 -7.98 -21.08 2.65
C GLY A 540 -8.60 -21.39 1.30
N THR A 541 -7.84 -21.12 0.23
CA THR A 541 -8.22 -21.34 -1.17
C THR A 541 -7.16 -22.23 -1.81
N ARG A 542 -7.56 -23.27 -2.52
CA ARG A 542 -6.61 -24.16 -3.21
C ARG A 542 -5.90 -23.39 -4.31
N LEU A 543 -4.57 -23.46 -4.36
CA LEU A 543 -3.79 -22.74 -5.36
C LEU A 543 -4.19 -23.09 -6.80
N ARG A 544 -4.55 -24.35 -7.06
CA ARG A 544 -4.98 -24.81 -8.38
C ARG A 544 -6.28 -24.16 -8.87
N ASP A 545 -7.11 -23.64 -7.97
CA ASP A 545 -8.40 -23.05 -8.30
C ASP A 545 -8.29 -21.53 -8.55
N LEU A 546 -7.22 -20.89 -8.04
CA LEU A 546 -6.99 -19.45 -8.18
C LEU A 546 -6.96 -18.95 -9.63
N PRO A 547 -6.33 -19.64 -10.61
CA PRO A 547 -6.37 -19.17 -12.01
C PRO A 547 -7.78 -19.03 -12.56
N VAL A 548 -8.66 -19.98 -12.25
CA VAL A 548 -10.06 -19.94 -12.69
C VAL A 548 -10.85 -18.86 -11.98
N MET A 549 -10.60 -18.65 -10.68
CA MET A 549 -11.29 -17.63 -9.87
C MET A 549 -10.89 -16.21 -10.23
N THR A 550 -9.65 -16.01 -10.63
CA THR A 550 -9.06 -14.69 -10.86
C THR A 550 -8.98 -14.28 -12.32
N GLY A 551 -8.97 -15.25 -13.23
CA GLY A 551 -8.76 -15.03 -14.67
C GLY A 551 -7.32 -14.74 -15.06
N ILE A 552 -6.34 -14.93 -14.15
CA ILE A 552 -4.91 -14.80 -14.46
C ILE A 552 -4.23 -16.16 -14.52
N SER A 553 -3.08 -16.22 -15.17
CA SER A 553 -2.33 -17.48 -15.33
C SER A 553 -1.80 -18.03 -14.01
N LYS A 554 -1.45 -19.31 -13.99
CA LYS A 554 -0.80 -19.96 -12.83
C LYS A 554 0.54 -19.32 -12.49
N GLU A 555 1.27 -18.82 -13.49
CA GLU A 555 2.54 -18.09 -13.31
C GLU A 555 2.30 -16.74 -12.64
N ALA A 556 1.27 -16.02 -13.07
CA ALA A 556 0.84 -14.76 -12.44
C ALA A 556 0.36 -14.99 -10.99
N VAL A 557 -0.40 -16.08 -10.77
CA VAL A 557 -0.81 -16.49 -9.41
C VAL A 557 0.41 -16.79 -8.55
N ALA A 558 1.36 -17.58 -9.03
CA ALA A 558 2.57 -17.95 -8.28
C ALA A 558 3.40 -16.71 -7.90
N TRP A 559 3.55 -15.78 -8.86
CA TRP A 559 4.26 -14.54 -8.64
C TRP A 559 3.55 -13.63 -7.63
N ALA A 560 2.25 -13.41 -7.77
CA ALA A 560 1.49 -12.58 -6.86
C ALA A 560 1.39 -13.19 -5.44
N MET A 561 1.28 -14.53 -5.33
CA MET A 561 1.39 -15.23 -4.06
C MET A 561 2.76 -15.01 -3.41
N GLY A 562 3.85 -15.08 -4.19
CA GLY A 562 5.19 -14.76 -3.70
C GLY A 562 5.31 -13.35 -3.13
N VAL A 563 4.59 -12.37 -3.70
CA VAL A 563 4.50 -11.02 -3.15
C VAL A 563 3.74 -11.02 -1.83
N LEU A 564 2.53 -11.59 -1.80
CA LEU A 564 1.69 -11.64 -0.59
C LEU A 564 2.38 -12.33 0.59
N ILE A 565 3.11 -13.44 0.32
CA ILE A 565 3.87 -14.15 1.34
C ILE A 565 5.02 -13.28 1.87
N ARG A 566 5.77 -12.64 0.97
CA ARG A 566 6.90 -11.77 1.34
C ARG A 566 6.49 -10.60 2.23
N ILE A 567 5.32 -10.00 1.94
CA ILE A 567 4.76 -8.92 2.77
C ILE A 567 3.84 -9.44 3.89
N ARG A 568 3.84 -10.77 4.11
CA ARG A 568 3.12 -11.45 5.21
C ARG A 568 1.61 -11.24 5.22
N LEU A 569 0.99 -11.12 4.06
CA LEU A 569 -0.47 -11.06 3.93
C LEU A 569 -1.08 -12.43 3.68
N ALA A 570 -0.32 -13.40 3.18
CA ALA A 570 -0.77 -14.77 2.96
C ALA A 570 0.29 -15.77 3.41
N VAL A 571 -0.17 -16.99 3.69
CA VAL A 571 0.67 -18.18 3.88
C VAL A 571 0.24 -19.25 2.88
N GLN A 572 1.16 -20.16 2.59
CA GLN A 572 0.92 -21.31 1.73
C GLN A 572 1.24 -22.57 2.51
N GLU A 573 0.27 -23.48 2.59
CA GLU A 573 0.32 -24.68 3.41
C GLU A 573 -0.09 -25.91 2.59
N PRO A 574 0.32 -27.14 2.96
CA PRO A 574 -0.20 -28.35 2.35
C PRO A 574 -1.74 -28.40 2.44
N ASP A 575 -2.41 -28.90 1.39
CA ASP A 575 -3.85 -29.07 1.42
C ASP A 575 -4.23 -30.22 2.38
N PRO A 576 -4.91 -29.96 3.50
CA PRO A 576 -5.26 -31.00 4.48
C PRO A 576 -6.24 -32.04 3.93
N ALA A 577 -6.94 -31.71 2.83
CA ALA A 577 -7.93 -32.58 2.20
C ALA A 577 -7.38 -33.35 0.97
N ALA A 578 -6.09 -33.20 0.65
CA ALA A 578 -5.48 -33.85 -0.51
C ALA A 578 -4.05 -34.27 -0.24
N SER A 579 -3.68 -35.47 -0.66
CA SER A 579 -2.30 -36.00 -0.51
C SER A 579 -1.24 -35.22 -1.28
N ARG A 580 -1.65 -34.44 -2.27
CA ARG A 580 -0.83 -33.52 -3.06
C ARG A 580 -1.64 -32.27 -3.35
N GLY A 581 -1.12 -31.10 -3.01
CA GLY A 581 -1.77 -29.83 -3.26
C GLY A 581 -1.38 -28.82 -2.17
N GLN A 582 -1.69 -27.57 -2.46
CA GLN A 582 -1.43 -26.47 -1.51
C GLN A 582 -2.64 -25.54 -1.45
N VAL A 583 -2.83 -24.98 -0.28
CA VAL A 583 -3.86 -24.01 0.05
C VAL A 583 -3.18 -22.69 0.38
N ALA A 584 -3.67 -21.61 -0.20
CA ALA A 584 -3.32 -20.25 0.18
C ALA A 584 -4.34 -19.73 1.20
N ARG A 585 -3.85 -19.14 2.28
CA ARG A 585 -4.67 -18.61 3.36
C ARG A 585 -4.22 -17.18 3.67
N LEU A 586 -5.18 -16.30 3.90
CA LEU A 586 -4.84 -14.97 4.41
C LEU A 586 -4.35 -15.06 5.85
N THR A 587 -3.33 -14.30 6.17
CA THR A 587 -3.01 -13.99 7.56
C THR A 587 -4.03 -12.99 8.11
N PRO A 588 -4.11 -12.77 9.44
CA PRO A 588 -4.95 -11.70 10.00
C PRO A 588 -4.69 -10.34 9.36
N ARG A 589 -3.42 -10.05 9.05
CA ARG A 589 -3.03 -8.85 8.31
C ARG A 589 -3.56 -8.86 6.87
N GLY A 590 -3.55 -10.02 6.22
CA GLY A 590 -4.11 -10.17 4.87
C GLY A 590 -5.63 -10.01 4.84
N ALA A 591 -6.33 -10.52 5.84
CA ALA A 591 -7.78 -10.33 5.98
C ALA A 591 -8.16 -8.85 6.10
N LEU A 592 -7.38 -8.09 6.89
CA LEU A 592 -7.54 -6.65 6.97
C LEU A 592 -7.25 -5.96 5.63
N ALA A 593 -6.12 -6.28 5.00
CA ALA A 593 -5.77 -5.68 3.71
C ALA A 593 -6.86 -5.95 2.65
N ARG A 594 -7.52 -7.12 2.70
CA ARG A 594 -8.69 -7.43 1.89
C ARG A 594 -9.89 -6.52 2.20
N GLY A 595 -10.16 -6.24 3.46
CA GLY A 595 -11.22 -5.29 3.87
C GLY A 595 -10.94 -3.89 3.35
N LEU A 596 -9.72 -3.41 3.53
CA LEU A 596 -9.28 -2.09 3.06
C LEU A 596 -9.26 -1.96 1.53
N TYR A 597 -9.08 -3.06 0.80
CA TYR A 597 -9.08 -3.05 -0.66
C TYR A 597 -10.38 -2.44 -1.23
N LEU A 598 -11.54 -2.85 -0.75
CA LEU A 598 -12.83 -2.32 -1.20
C LEU A 598 -13.04 -0.86 -0.77
N GLU A 599 -12.62 -0.50 0.45
CA GLU A 599 -12.70 0.87 0.95
C GLU A 599 -11.85 1.83 0.09
N PHE A 600 -10.64 1.44 -0.27
CA PHE A 600 -9.75 2.25 -1.09
C PHE A 600 -10.27 2.41 -2.52
N LEU A 601 -10.87 1.38 -3.10
CA LEU A 601 -11.51 1.50 -4.41
C LEU A 601 -12.62 2.53 -4.39
N GLY A 602 -13.52 2.47 -3.40
CA GLY A 602 -14.58 3.45 -3.23
C GLY A 602 -14.05 4.87 -3.03
N ALA A 603 -13.01 5.02 -2.20
CA ALA A 603 -12.39 6.32 -1.96
C ALA A 603 -11.72 6.91 -3.21
N VAL A 604 -11.16 6.09 -4.10
CA VAL A 604 -10.64 6.57 -5.40
C VAL A 604 -11.79 7.00 -6.29
N GLU A 605 -12.85 6.20 -6.41
CA GLU A 605 -14.01 6.54 -7.23
C GLU A 605 -14.69 7.85 -6.76
N ASP A 606 -14.81 8.06 -5.45
CA ASP A 606 -15.33 9.31 -4.89
C ASP A 606 -14.45 10.52 -5.25
N ARG A 607 -13.12 10.40 -5.05
CA ARG A 607 -12.17 11.45 -5.45
C ARG A 607 -12.23 11.75 -6.96
N TRP A 608 -12.41 10.71 -7.77
CA TRP A 608 -12.57 10.87 -9.21
C TRP A 608 -13.90 11.54 -9.57
N GLY A 609 -14.97 11.22 -8.84
CA GLY A 609 -16.25 11.94 -8.96
C GLY A 609 -16.13 13.42 -8.63
N ASP A 610 -15.33 13.77 -7.61
CA ASP A 610 -15.08 15.16 -7.24
C ASP A 610 -14.15 15.89 -8.24
N ARG A 611 -13.14 15.17 -8.78
CA ARG A 611 -12.15 15.74 -9.72
C ARG A 611 -12.67 15.91 -11.14
N PHE A 612 -13.30 14.86 -11.69
CA PHE A 612 -13.72 14.80 -13.10
C PHE A 612 -15.21 15.11 -13.28
N GLY A 613 -15.97 15.16 -12.21
CA GLY A 613 -17.41 15.26 -12.20
C GLY A 613 -18.10 13.89 -12.10
N ARG A 614 -19.10 13.76 -11.23
CA ARG A 614 -19.88 12.52 -11.03
C ARG A 614 -20.56 12.05 -12.30
N ASP A 615 -21.04 12.99 -13.12
CA ASP A 615 -21.67 12.68 -14.41
C ASP A 615 -20.68 12.09 -15.41
N ALA A 616 -19.45 12.59 -15.46
CA ALA A 616 -18.40 12.07 -16.34
C ALA A 616 -17.99 10.65 -15.93
N ILE A 617 -17.82 10.39 -14.62
CA ILE A 617 -17.55 9.05 -14.11
C ILE A 617 -18.74 8.11 -14.35
N GLY A 618 -19.97 8.58 -14.18
CA GLY A 618 -21.17 7.83 -14.51
C GLY A 618 -21.29 7.52 -16.02
N ALA A 619 -20.91 8.47 -16.89
CA ALA A 619 -20.86 8.26 -18.33
C ALA A 619 -19.80 7.26 -18.76
N LEU A 620 -18.67 7.18 -18.05
CA LEU A 620 -17.64 6.15 -18.25
C LEU A 620 -18.10 4.78 -17.75
N ARG A 621 -18.74 4.71 -16.60
CA ARG A 621 -19.16 3.49 -15.93
C ARG A 621 -20.26 2.73 -16.69
N ARG A 622 -21.30 3.44 -17.14
CA ARG A 622 -22.47 2.83 -17.80
C ARG A 622 -22.13 1.92 -18.99
N PRO A 623 -21.38 2.37 -20.02
CA PRO A 623 -21.03 1.49 -21.14
C PRO A 623 -20.14 0.33 -20.73
N LEU A 624 -19.23 0.51 -19.77
CA LEU A 624 -18.39 -0.55 -19.23
C LEU A 624 -19.23 -1.62 -18.51
N GLU A 625 -20.19 -1.22 -17.68
CA GLU A 625 -21.10 -2.14 -17.01
C GLU A 625 -21.96 -2.92 -18.02
N ALA A 626 -22.47 -2.26 -19.04
CA ALA A 626 -23.24 -2.93 -20.10
C ALA A 626 -22.43 -4.02 -20.82
N LEU A 627 -21.12 -3.86 -20.94
CA LEU A 627 -20.22 -4.83 -21.56
C LEU A 627 -19.77 -5.93 -20.59
N ALA A 628 -19.49 -5.56 -19.32
CA ALA A 628 -18.85 -6.45 -18.33
C ALA A 628 -19.85 -7.26 -17.49
N VAL A 629 -21.13 -6.90 -17.47
CA VAL A 629 -22.15 -7.53 -16.63
C VAL A 629 -23.16 -8.26 -17.50
N GLY A 630 -23.32 -9.57 -17.30
CA GLY A 630 -24.32 -10.37 -18.00
C GLY A 630 -25.74 -10.06 -17.50
N ALA A 631 -26.72 -10.03 -18.39
CA ALA A 631 -28.12 -9.87 -18.06
C ALA A 631 -28.83 -11.24 -18.05
N GLY A 632 -29.71 -11.45 -17.05
CA GLY A 632 -30.57 -12.63 -17.02
C GLY A 632 -29.87 -13.99 -17.01
N GLY A 633 -28.69 -14.08 -16.41
CA GLY A 633 -27.91 -15.33 -16.34
C GLY A 633 -27.09 -15.64 -17.61
N GLN A 634 -27.09 -14.76 -18.59
CA GLN A 634 -26.20 -14.87 -19.76
C GLN A 634 -24.77 -14.42 -19.41
N PRO A 635 -23.74 -14.99 -20.06
CA PRO A 635 -22.38 -14.50 -19.92
C PRO A 635 -22.27 -13.02 -20.28
N PRO A 636 -21.36 -12.26 -19.65
CA PRO A 636 -21.11 -10.86 -20.04
C PRO A 636 -20.79 -10.71 -21.54
N PRO A 637 -21.25 -9.66 -22.21
CA PRO A 637 -20.95 -9.43 -23.63
C PRO A 637 -19.45 -9.47 -23.96
N LEU A 638 -18.57 -9.04 -23.06
CA LEU A 638 -17.11 -9.07 -23.23
C LEU A 638 -16.53 -10.47 -23.49
N PHE A 639 -17.25 -11.56 -23.19
CA PHE A 639 -16.78 -12.91 -23.50
C PHE A 639 -17.00 -13.30 -24.96
N GLN A 640 -17.78 -12.53 -25.71
CA GLN A 640 -17.97 -12.76 -27.15
C GLN A 640 -16.73 -12.33 -27.93
N GLY A 641 -16.22 -13.18 -28.80
CA GLY A 641 -15.06 -12.90 -29.65
C GLY A 641 -13.70 -13.19 -29.02
N LEU A 642 -13.68 -13.79 -27.83
CA LEU A 642 -12.42 -14.19 -27.18
C LEU A 642 -11.85 -15.51 -27.71
N GLU A 643 -12.61 -16.25 -28.54
CA GLU A 643 -12.18 -17.51 -29.08
C GLU A 643 -11.01 -17.32 -30.07
N PRO A 644 -9.91 -18.06 -29.88
CA PRO A 644 -8.79 -18.03 -30.82
C PRO A 644 -9.15 -18.71 -32.14
N TYR A 645 -8.42 -18.39 -33.20
CA TYR A 645 -8.57 -19.10 -34.47
C TYR A 645 -8.18 -20.58 -34.31
N PRO A 646 -8.93 -21.52 -34.91
CA PRO A 646 -8.76 -22.95 -34.65
C PRO A 646 -7.36 -23.50 -34.94
N ASP A 647 -6.66 -22.91 -35.92
CA ASP A 647 -5.33 -23.34 -36.33
C ASP A 647 -4.19 -22.67 -35.56
N ASN A 648 -4.53 -21.75 -34.64
CA ASN A 648 -3.57 -21.02 -33.85
C ASN A 648 -3.14 -21.82 -32.60
N TRP A 649 -1.95 -21.50 -32.07
CA TRP A 649 -1.44 -22.12 -30.86
C TRP A 649 -2.37 -21.85 -29.65
N ARG A 650 -2.94 -20.65 -29.56
CA ARG A 650 -3.88 -20.28 -28.48
C ARG A 650 -5.15 -21.14 -28.49
N ALA A 651 -5.51 -21.76 -29.57
CA ALA A 651 -6.63 -22.71 -29.60
C ALA A 651 -6.41 -23.96 -28.72
N SER A 652 -5.14 -24.25 -28.38
CA SER A 652 -4.79 -25.31 -27.42
C SER A 652 -4.98 -24.89 -25.96
N VAL A 653 -5.16 -23.60 -25.71
CA VAL A 653 -5.35 -23.03 -24.37
C VAL A 653 -6.84 -22.92 -24.08
N ARG A 654 -7.24 -23.22 -22.85
CA ARG A 654 -8.65 -23.07 -22.45
C ARG A 654 -9.09 -21.62 -22.50
N PRO A 655 -10.23 -21.30 -23.09
CA PRO A 655 -10.76 -19.95 -23.09
C PRO A 655 -11.01 -19.47 -21.64
N PRO A 656 -10.83 -18.18 -21.36
CA PRO A 656 -11.03 -17.63 -20.03
C PRO A 656 -12.49 -17.78 -19.58
N ARG A 657 -12.70 -18.19 -18.33
CA ARG A 657 -14.02 -18.24 -17.68
C ARG A 657 -14.30 -17.04 -16.80
N THR A 658 -13.24 -16.30 -16.48
CA THR A 658 -13.25 -15.10 -15.66
C THR A 658 -12.26 -14.13 -16.27
N LEU A 659 -12.63 -12.85 -16.41
CA LEU A 659 -11.70 -11.81 -16.80
C LEU A 659 -11.08 -11.20 -15.53
N PRO A 660 -9.78 -10.91 -15.53
CA PRO A 660 -9.07 -10.41 -14.36
C PRO A 660 -9.53 -8.99 -13.98
N TYR A 661 -9.46 -8.69 -12.70
CA TYR A 661 -9.78 -7.36 -12.15
C TYR A 661 -8.61 -6.38 -12.27
N TYR A 662 -7.45 -6.86 -12.67
CA TYR A 662 -6.31 -6.08 -13.14
C TYR A 662 -5.47 -6.92 -14.11
N PRO A 663 -5.03 -6.38 -15.26
CA PRO A 663 -4.25 -7.12 -16.23
C PRO A 663 -2.90 -7.58 -15.67
N MET A 664 -2.55 -8.85 -15.88
CA MET A 664 -1.24 -9.41 -15.51
C MET A 664 -0.69 -10.22 -16.67
N VAL A 665 0.37 -9.74 -17.29
CA VAL A 665 1.09 -10.41 -18.36
C VAL A 665 2.50 -10.66 -17.91
N LEU A 666 2.79 -11.91 -17.54
CA LEU A 666 4.12 -12.33 -17.09
C LEU A 666 4.82 -13.22 -18.10
N HIS A 667 4.07 -13.81 -18.99
CA HIS A 667 4.57 -14.74 -20.00
C HIS A 667 4.28 -14.25 -21.41
N ARG A 668 5.04 -14.76 -22.37
CA ARG A 668 4.87 -14.44 -23.80
C ARG A 668 3.53 -14.91 -24.40
N GLY A 669 2.84 -15.85 -23.74
CA GLY A 669 1.55 -16.36 -24.20
C GLY A 669 0.39 -15.37 -24.19
N GLY A 670 0.45 -14.30 -23.37
CA GLY A 670 -0.54 -13.23 -23.33
C GLY A 670 -1.52 -13.27 -22.17
N TYR A 671 -2.63 -12.58 -22.29
CA TYR A 671 -3.73 -12.54 -21.33
C TYR A 671 -4.74 -13.63 -21.60
N PRO A 672 -5.35 -14.16 -20.57
CA PRO A 672 -4.87 -14.56 -19.26
C PRO A 672 -4.25 -15.94 -19.29
N ASP A 673 -3.87 -16.39 -20.47
CA ASP A 673 -3.38 -17.75 -20.71
C ASP A 673 -2.02 -18.01 -20.04
N GLY A 674 -1.18 -17.03 -19.89
CA GLY A 674 0.03 -17.04 -19.09
C GLY A 674 0.99 -18.22 -19.29
N SER A 675 0.86 -18.91 -20.39
CA SER A 675 1.60 -20.16 -20.69
C SER A 675 3.03 -19.96 -21.16
#